data_03eee4fe5c1ad863593dde483db32d61
#
_entry.id   03eee4fe5c1ad863593dde483db32d61
#
_cell.length_a   1.000
_cell.length_b   1.000
_cell.length_c   1.000
_cell.angle_alpha   90.00
_cell.angle_beta   90.00
_cell.angle_gamma   90.00
#
_symmetry.space_group_name_H-M   'P 1'
#
loop_
_entity.id
_entity.type
_entity.pdbx_description
1 polymer ?
#
loop_
_entity_poly.entity_id
_entity_poly.type
_entity_poly.pdbx_seq_one_letter_code
_entity_poly.pdbx_strand_id
1 'polypeptide(L)'
;MNRKTLLIGIALLAAACAKEAPSPTPEPSALPVYTLVAGFSDEDPGTRSRLDFSESQARVLWTAGDSFRMVKMKESGYTAATYTTQDDGVEQAVFTTDKTLTGDEFTSGYPADVYRVGRRGEMGCYLITPVPSEQQAVPGGIAEGLNRAAAWSTSQTADLRFHNMLSLIRFRMDGACVSSLETVTFDAGTTVAGDASVYFVDGEPVIDFSKSWSNATVPRSTTVTLTGPFTAGQDYCIALVPAALPAGFNMFFRDGEGNTIVKHSAKALTLNRSRITDFGTIHLGDSWEIENPEVIEYVQQKKGSRKNIIALLADGFVEEDLDLFEVLAKSATDYLFSVEPYKSYKDYFTVYLCRVASNESGGGITDGNKNIITPVDNYFGSRWGTDSYSDMTADAGTIQSYLRTHIPEILSGEQGYTDVVTALLINDERYGGICHNYGSGWAFAQIPYQHRGGAMSWSFPKYQAVNERDNSQGYRETTDAERDELGRNTGDWRNTFLHEFGGHAYGRLGDEYWKTSYVQPGEISSHSWTVPYRLNLTGLYGEFPWQDLLDHRDEWVARNPDYARIGVFHGGQVSLYYRWRSEKTSCMIDNRAYFSTWQRILIVRRILEKAGETFDMDAFLEKDVTVDPVRPSPSASPAERARARARALMVPEMPMLPPPVFHEDE
;
A
#
# COMPACT_ATOMS: atom_id res chain seq x y z
N MET A 1 112.02 10.19 21.77
CA MET A 1 110.71 10.71 21.32
C MET A 1 109.77 10.75 22.51
N ASN A 2 109.32 11.92 22.84
CA ASN A 2 108.81 12.28 24.17
C ASN A 2 107.33 11.86 24.40
N ARG A 3 107.16 10.97 25.36
CA ARG A 3 105.82 10.53 25.87
C ARG A 3 104.98 11.67 26.50
N LYS A 4 105.48 12.87 26.66
CA LYS A 4 104.83 14.01 27.28
C LYS A 4 103.91 14.82 26.33
N THR A 5 104.10 14.73 25.01
CA THR A 5 103.26 15.46 24.04
C THR A 5 101.91 14.77 23.71
N LEU A 6 101.85 13.45 24.00
CA LEU A 6 100.63 12.69 23.73
C LEU A 6 99.56 12.85 24.82
N LEU A 7 100.00 13.14 26.06
CA LEU A 7 99.04 13.31 27.20
C LEU A 7 98.36 14.70 27.18
N ILE A 8 98.95 15.73 26.58
CA ILE A 8 98.30 17.06 26.46
C ILE A 8 97.24 17.08 25.34
N GLY A 9 97.47 16.29 24.28
CA GLY A 9 96.49 16.18 23.23
C GLY A 9 95.17 15.45 23.63
N ILE A 10 95.30 14.47 24.52
CA ILE A 10 94.10 13.71 25.01
C ILE A 10 93.30 14.52 26.04
N ALA A 11 93.99 15.35 26.84
CA ALA A 11 93.25 16.21 27.79
C ALA A 11 92.46 17.34 27.10
N LEU A 12 92.94 17.87 25.95
CA LEU A 12 92.32 18.90 25.19
C LEU A 12 91.06 18.33 24.38
N LEU A 13 91.16 17.09 23.93
CA LEU A 13 90.00 16.41 23.28
C LEU A 13 88.93 16.03 24.31
N ALA A 14 89.25 15.68 25.52
CA ALA A 14 88.28 15.40 26.58
C ALA A 14 87.56 16.68 27.08
N ALA A 15 88.25 17.85 27.03
CA ALA A 15 87.58 19.11 27.37
C ALA A 15 86.72 19.71 26.28
N ALA A 16 86.90 19.32 25.00
CA ALA A 16 86.03 19.73 23.88
C ALA A 16 84.78 18.91 23.80
N CYS A 17 84.79 17.67 24.29
CA CYS A 17 83.53 16.82 24.29
C CYS A 17 82.60 17.08 25.50
N ALA A 18 83.00 17.90 26.46
CA ALA A 18 82.21 18.20 27.65
C ALA A 18 81.37 19.50 27.54
N LYS A 19 81.25 20.11 26.34
CA LYS A 19 80.63 21.42 26.18
C LYS A 19 79.33 21.43 25.26
N GLU A 20 78.90 20.30 24.74
CA GLU A 20 77.62 20.22 24.16
C GLU A 20 76.75 19.32 25.05
N ALA A 21 76.01 19.94 25.98
CA ALA A 21 74.83 19.33 26.52
C ALA A 21 73.84 19.07 25.33
N PRO A 22 73.29 17.89 25.15
CA PRO A 22 72.26 17.69 24.12
C PRO A 22 71.20 18.72 24.37
N SER A 23 70.83 19.49 23.30
CA SER A 23 69.62 20.31 23.28
C SER A 23 68.46 19.40 23.72
N PRO A 24 67.63 19.84 24.66
CA PRO A 24 66.46 19.06 25.02
C PRO A 24 65.71 18.76 23.72
N THR A 25 65.59 17.49 23.41
CA THR A 25 64.62 17.02 22.38
C THR A 25 63.34 17.73 22.72
N PRO A 26 62.68 18.48 21.79
CA PRO A 26 61.43 19.07 22.11
C PRO A 26 60.49 17.88 22.45
N GLU A 27 60.01 17.87 23.68
CA GLU A 27 58.88 16.97 24.00
C GLU A 27 57.86 17.15 22.91
N PRO A 28 57.30 16.05 22.33
CA PRO A 28 56.25 16.19 21.38
C PRO A 28 55.19 17.05 22.06
N SER A 29 54.93 18.23 21.55
CA SER A 29 53.87 19.09 22.08
C SER A 29 52.61 18.26 22.09
N ALA A 30 52.09 17.99 23.29
CA ALA A 30 50.84 17.28 23.43
C ALA A 30 49.81 17.98 22.55
N LEU A 31 49.19 17.24 21.66
CA LEU A 31 48.09 17.77 20.81
C LEU A 31 47.05 18.42 21.73
N PRO A 32 46.51 19.56 21.37
CA PRO A 32 45.49 20.21 22.20
C PRO A 32 44.31 19.23 22.37
N VAL A 33 43.95 18.97 23.62
CA VAL A 33 42.80 18.14 23.97
C VAL A 33 41.60 19.09 24.18
N TYR A 34 40.56 18.90 23.38
CA TYR A 34 39.32 19.64 23.52
C TYR A 34 38.34 18.82 24.37
N THR A 35 37.75 19.46 25.37
CA THR A 35 36.86 18.83 26.36
C THR A 35 35.50 19.52 26.35
N LEU A 36 34.46 18.77 26.49
CA LEU A 36 33.09 19.27 26.71
C LEU A 36 32.32 18.31 27.62
N VAL A 37 31.21 18.78 28.20
CA VAL A 37 30.26 17.96 28.93
C VAL A 37 29.06 17.65 28.03
N ALA A 38 28.66 16.39 27.94
CA ALA A 38 27.51 15.99 27.20
C ALA A 38 26.50 15.26 28.09
N GLY A 39 25.22 15.61 27.93
CA GLY A 39 24.08 15.01 28.60
C GLY A 39 22.90 14.97 27.65
N PHE A 40 21.80 14.35 28.08
CA PHE A 40 20.55 14.33 27.33
C PHE A 40 19.60 15.46 27.80
N SER A 41 18.72 15.89 26.93
CA SER A 41 17.73 16.93 27.25
C SER A 41 16.71 16.41 28.26
N ASP A 42 16.41 17.21 29.29
CA ASP A 42 15.38 16.90 30.29
C ASP A 42 13.96 16.81 29.70
N GLU A 43 13.75 17.44 28.54
CA GLU A 43 12.47 17.39 27.80
C GLU A 43 12.29 16.07 27.03
N ASP A 44 13.33 15.25 26.95
CA ASP A 44 13.37 13.98 26.25
C ASP A 44 13.49 12.80 27.25
N PRO A 45 12.45 12.47 28.06
CA PRO A 45 12.51 11.35 28.97
C PRO A 45 12.55 10.02 28.19
N GLY A 46 13.68 9.36 28.20
CA GLY A 46 13.71 7.92 28.02
C GLY A 46 14.13 7.29 26.71
N THR A 47 15.38 7.52 26.28
CA THR A 47 16.14 6.51 25.54
C THR A 47 17.61 6.61 25.94
N ARG A 48 18.27 5.49 26.18
CA ARG A 48 19.60 5.44 26.79
C ARG A 48 20.59 4.67 25.92
N SER A 49 21.87 4.91 26.13
CA SER A 49 22.89 3.93 25.76
C SER A 49 22.64 2.58 26.46
N ARG A 50 22.14 2.60 27.69
CA ARG A 50 21.49 1.47 28.38
C ARG A 50 20.13 1.92 28.91
N LEU A 51 19.03 1.30 28.42
CA LEU A 51 17.68 1.51 28.95
C LEU A 51 17.55 0.79 30.30
N ASP A 52 17.29 1.55 31.37
CA ASP A 52 16.94 1.04 32.67
C ASP A 52 15.47 1.35 32.95
N PHE A 53 14.59 0.37 32.77
CA PHE A 53 13.16 0.47 33.03
C PHE A 53 12.78 0.26 34.48
N SER A 54 13.73 0.25 35.40
CA SER A 54 13.50 0.01 36.85
C SER A 54 12.67 1.10 37.52
N GLU A 55 12.56 2.30 36.90
CA GLU A 55 11.75 3.40 37.38
C GLU A 55 10.69 3.78 36.35
N SER A 56 9.67 4.56 36.75
CA SER A 56 8.57 5.04 35.89
C SER A 56 9.03 5.98 34.74
N GLN A 57 10.28 6.41 34.79
CA GLN A 57 10.94 7.17 33.72
C GLN A 57 12.27 6.49 33.37
N ALA A 58 12.45 6.16 32.11
CA ALA A 58 13.74 5.66 31.65
C ALA A 58 14.80 6.77 31.69
N ARG A 59 15.96 6.55 32.32
CA ARG A 59 17.09 7.50 32.39
C ARG A 59 18.17 7.12 31.39
N VAL A 60 18.87 8.09 30.80
CA VAL A 60 20.02 7.87 29.92
C VAL A 60 21.31 7.90 30.73
N LEU A 61 22.11 6.85 30.65
CA LEU A 61 23.44 6.80 31.29
C LEU A 61 24.51 6.58 30.20
N TRP A 62 25.52 7.40 30.21
CA TRP A 62 26.71 7.19 29.40
C TRP A 62 27.49 6.01 29.89
N THR A 63 28.14 5.30 28.98
CA THR A 63 29.01 4.16 29.26
C THR A 63 30.43 4.45 28.80
N ALA A 64 31.44 3.97 29.53
CA ALA A 64 32.83 4.14 29.15
C ALA A 64 33.08 3.58 27.76
N GLY A 65 33.70 4.42 26.88
CA GLY A 65 33.89 4.12 25.47
C GLY A 65 32.82 4.67 24.54
N ASP A 66 31.70 5.18 25.07
CA ASP A 66 30.73 5.89 24.24
C ASP A 66 31.39 7.02 23.46
N SER A 67 30.96 7.17 22.21
CA SER A 67 31.51 8.21 21.33
C SER A 67 30.44 8.82 20.45
N PHE A 68 30.59 10.11 20.20
CA PHE A 68 29.75 10.82 19.21
C PHE A 68 30.66 11.53 18.18
N ARG A 69 30.07 11.86 17.05
CA ARG A 69 30.73 12.57 15.95
C ARG A 69 30.17 13.97 15.82
N MET A 70 31.03 14.97 16.03
CA MET A 70 30.72 16.39 15.78
C MET A 70 31.14 16.76 14.37
N VAL A 71 30.32 17.45 13.63
CA VAL A 71 30.50 17.81 12.22
C VAL A 71 30.34 19.30 12.02
N LYS A 72 31.27 19.91 11.28
CA LYS A 72 31.17 21.27 10.74
C LYS A 72 31.14 21.22 9.22
N MET A 73 30.14 21.84 8.62
CA MET A 73 30.09 22.00 7.15
C MET A 73 31.05 23.10 6.69
N LYS A 74 31.60 22.89 5.49
CA LYS A 74 32.42 23.85 4.75
C LYS A 74 31.70 24.19 3.42
N GLU A 75 32.21 25.20 2.71
CA GLU A 75 31.75 25.50 1.35
C GLU A 75 31.83 24.26 0.43
N SER A 76 32.91 23.47 0.58
CA SER A 76 33.07 22.17 -0.07
C SER A 76 33.41 21.10 0.96
N GLY A 77 32.49 20.13 1.16
CA GLY A 77 32.67 19.03 2.11
C GLY A 77 32.38 19.39 3.56
N TYR A 78 33.00 18.68 4.49
CA TYR A 78 32.86 18.88 5.94
C TYR A 78 34.16 18.53 6.67
N THR A 79 34.27 18.99 7.92
CA THR A 79 35.26 18.49 8.90
C THR A 79 34.48 17.82 10.04
N ALA A 80 35.10 16.82 10.66
CA ALA A 80 34.50 16.11 11.78
C ALA A 80 35.54 15.72 12.82
N ALA A 81 35.13 15.70 14.09
CA ALA A 81 35.86 15.16 15.22
C ALA A 81 35.03 14.09 15.93
N THR A 82 35.65 13.02 16.36
CA THR A 82 35.06 12.04 17.25
C THR A 82 35.41 12.36 18.67
N TYR A 83 34.48 12.46 19.54
CA TYR A 83 34.62 12.66 20.98
C TYR A 83 34.30 11.35 21.69
N THR A 84 35.12 11.00 22.71
CA THR A 84 34.95 9.75 23.45
C THR A 84 35.00 10.05 24.96
N THR A 85 34.18 9.32 25.74
CA THR A 85 34.19 9.40 27.20
C THR A 85 34.82 8.15 27.83
N GLN A 86 35.35 8.33 29.05
CA GLN A 86 35.77 7.25 29.95
C GLN A 86 34.82 7.15 31.15
N ASP A 87 33.85 8.04 31.27
CA ASP A 87 32.86 8.02 32.32
C ASP A 87 31.86 6.87 32.13
N ASP A 88 31.42 6.24 33.20
CA ASP A 88 30.53 5.08 33.16
C ASP A 88 29.39 5.25 34.14
N GLY A 89 28.18 4.90 33.70
CA GLY A 89 26.97 4.91 34.53
C GLY A 89 26.46 6.31 34.93
N VAL A 90 26.80 7.37 34.18
CA VAL A 90 26.50 8.77 34.52
C VAL A 90 25.55 9.41 33.51
N GLU A 91 24.70 10.35 33.97
CA GLU A 91 23.78 11.11 33.12
C GLU A 91 24.47 12.20 32.29
N GLN A 92 25.54 12.75 32.83
CA GLN A 92 26.43 13.72 32.18
C GLN A 92 27.84 13.20 32.19
N ALA A 93 28.51 13.16 31.05
CA ALA A 93 29.83 12.64 30.89
C ALA A 93 30.78 13.68 30.25
N VAL A 94 32.06 13.60 30.60
CA VAL A 94 33.11 14.40 29.99
C VAL A 94 33.62 13.68 28.74
N PHE A 95 33.54 14.36 27.61
CA PHE A 95 34.01 13.85 26.32
C PHE A 95 35.27 14.64 25.86
N THR A 96 36.21 13.94 25.26
CA THR A 96 37.48 14.51 24.79
C THR A 96 37.76 14.14 23.33
N THR A 97 38.46 15.05 22.62
CA THR A 97 39.01 14.82 21.28
C THR A 97 40.33 15.59 21.11
N ASP A 98 41.22 15.08 20.28
CA ASP A 98 42.48 15.73 19.88
C ASP A 98 42.32 16.56 18.58
N LYS A 99 41.14 16.60 17.97
CA LYS A 99 40.90 17.29 16.72
C LYS A 99 40.31 18.67 16.91
N THR A 100 40.90 19.65 16.26
CA THR A 100 40.40 21.02 16.17
C THR A 100 39.33 21.11 15.09
N LEU A 101 38.16 21.66 15.44
CA LEU A 101 37.15 22.14 14.53
C LEU A 101 37.03 23.66 14.64
N THR A 102 37.02 24.36 13.51
CA THR A 102 36.86 25.82 13.47
C THR A 102 35.54 26.18 12.89
N GLY A 103 34.78 27.06 13.55
CA GLY A 103 33.44 27.50 13.11
C GLY A 103 32.54 27.87 14.27
N ASP A 104 31.31 28.15 13.94
CA ASP A 104 30.24 28.70 14.80
C ASP A 104 28.95 27.91 14.77
N GLU A 105 28.93 26.78 14.04
CA GLU A 105 27.76 25.91 13.95
C GLU A 105 28.20 24.46 13.76
N PHE A 106 27.81 23.59 14.68
CA PHE A 106 28.16 22.17 14.70
C PHE A 106 26.95 21.31 14.92
N THR A 107 26.89 20.22 14.18
CA THR A 107 25.89 19.17 14.38
C THR A 107 26.57 17.89 14.87
N SER A 108 26.07 17.32 15.93
CA SER A 108 26.65 16.10 16.55
C SER A 108 25.66 14.95 16.46
N GLY A 109 26.15 13.74 16.17
CA GLY A 109 25.37 12.51 16.14
C GLY A 109 25.98 11.41 17.00
N TYR A 110 25.15 10.72 17.77
CA TYR A 110 25.47 9.57 18.61
C TYR A 110 24.68 8.33 18.20
N PRO A 111 25.28 7.14 18.08
CA PRO A 111 26.72 6.85 18.18
C PRO A 111 27.54 7.40 17.00
N ALA A 112 28.84 7.56 17.19
CA ALA A 112 29.73 8.23 16.25
C ALA A 112 29.83 7.58 14.86
N ASP A 113 29.77 6.28 14.79
CA ASP A 113 29.99 5.44 13.60
C ASP A 113 28.72 5.28 12.73
N VAL A 114 27.56 5.65 13.27
CA VAL A 114 26.28 5.37 12.63
C VAL A 114 25.83 6.46 11.67
N TYR A 115 26.20 7.71 11.96
CA TYR A 115 25.75 8.84 11.16
C TYR A 115 26.64 9.09 9.93
N ARG A 116 26.01 9.22 8.77
CA ARG A 116 26.62 9.77 7.55
C ARG A 116 26.30 11.25 7.46
N VAL A 117 27.15 12.01 6.78
CA VAL A 117 27.00 13.45 6.63
C VAL A 117 26.46 13.77 5.25
N GLY A 118 25.41 14.54 5.20
CA GLY A 118 24.80 15.07 3.98
C GLY A 118 24.80 16.60 3.97
N ARG A 119 24.62 17.21 2.80
CA ARG A 119 24.55 18.65 2.62
C ARG A 119 23.17 19.06 2.16
N ARG A 120 22.58 20.07 2.80
CA ARG A 120 21.22 20.56 2.49
C ARG A 120 21.27 21.96 1.87
N GLY A 121 21.91 22.14 0.69
CA GLY A 121 21.94 23.42 0.00
C GLY A 121 22.27 24.59 0.92
N GLU A 122 21.46 25.64 0.93
CA GLU A 122 21.60 26.83 1.80
C GLU A 122 21.20 26.60 3.27
N MET A 123 20.60 25.45 3.60
CA MET A 123 20.03 25.17 4.93
C MET A 123 20.97 24.37 5.86
N GLY A 124 22.28 24.36 5.62
CA GLY A 124 23.26 23.81 6.56
C GLY A 124 23.50 22.29 6.49
N CYS A 125 24.00 21.74 7.60
CA CYS A 125 24.35 20.33 7.76
C CYS A 125 23.12 19.50 8.12
N TYR A 126 23.04 18.29 7.54
CA TYR A 126 22.19 17.23 8.07
C TYR A 126 22.99 15.95 8.19
N LEU A 127 22.57 15.14 9.13
CA LEU A 127 23.07 13.79 9.33
C LEU A 127 22.08 12.79 8.73
N ILE A 128 22.60 11.67 8.25
CA ILE A 128 21.79 10.55 7.78
C ILE A 128 21.98 9.42 8.77
N THR A 129 20.89 8.92 9.33
CA THR A 129 20.89 7.77 10.24
C THR A 129 20.13 6.61 9.62
N PRO A 130 20.76 5.43 9.50
CA PRO A 130 20.06 4.22 9.10
C PRO A 130 19.20 3.71 10.28
N VAL A 131 17.91 3.48 10.04
CA VAL A 131 17.02 2.80 10.97
C VAL A 131 16.62 1.49 10.30
N PRO A 132 17.17 0.33 10.73
CA PRO A 132 16.92 -0.94 10.08
C PRO A 132 15.48 -1.39 10.30
N SER A 133 14.90 -2.01 9.27
CA SER A 133 13.62 -2.71 9.35
C SER A 133 13.72 -4.07 10.03
N GLU A 134 14.93 -4.63 10.11
CA GLU A 134 15.21 -5.86 10.84
C GLU A 134 15.99 -5.52 12.11
N GLN A 135 15.46 -5.91 13.26
CA GLN A 135 16.02 -5.62 14.58
C GLN A 135 16.08 -6.90 15.41
N GLN A 136 17.07 -6.98 16.30
CA GLN A 136 17.17 -8.10 17.22
C GLN A 136 16.37 -7.83 18.49
N ALA A 137 15.58 -8.79 18.94
CA ALA A 137 14.85 -8.68 20.20
C ALA A 137 15.81 -8.71 21.39
N VAL A 138 15.68 -7.72 22.27
CA VAL A 138 16.48 -7.61 23.50
C VAL A 138 15.53 -7.48 24.68
N PRO A 139 15.50 -8.45 25.62
CA PRO A 139 14.66 -8.36 26.80
C PRO A 139 14.96 -7.10 27.61
N GLY A 140 13.94 -6.28 27.89
CA GLY A 140 14.06 -5.04 28.64
C GLY A 140 14.86 -3.93 27.93
N GLY A 141 15.06 -4.00 26.61
CA GLY A 141 15.90 -3.05 25.89
C GLY A 141 15.57 -2.91 24.41
N ILE A 142 16.49 -2.29 23.70
CA ILE A 142 16.53 -2.19 22.23
C ILE A 142 17.82 -2.82 21.72
N ALA A 143 17.85 -3.24 20.45
CA ALA A 143 19.07 -3.74 19.82
C ALA A 143 20.20 -2.72 19.89
N GLU A 144 21.44 -3.22 20.02
CA GLU A 144 22.63 -2.40 20.06
C GLU A 144 22.69 -1.44 18.86
N GLY A 145 23.14 -0.23 19.13
CA GLY A 145 23.27 0.82 18.12
C GLY A 145 21.96 1.48 17.68
N LEU A 146 20.78 1.08 18.20
CA LEU A 146 19.52 1.76 17.88
C LEU A 146 19.21 2.98 18.76
N ASN A 147 20.08 3.29 19.72
CA ASN A 147 19.97 4.54 20.47
C ASN A 147 20.53 5.70 19.62
N ARG A 148 19.68 6.35 18.83
CA ARG A 148 20.04 7.46 17.94
C ARG A 148 19.78 8.79 18.63
N ALA A 149 20.82 9.60 18.78
CA ALA A 149 20.67 10.95 19.34
C ALA A 149 21.45 11.98 18.53
N ALA A 150 21.02 13.22 18.57
CA ALA A 150 21.69 14.35 17.91
C ALA A 150 21.70 15.58 18.80
N ALA A 151 22.72 16.41 18.64
CA ALA A 151 22.87 17.69 19.32
C ALA A 151 23.37 18.77 18.35
N TRP A 152 23.05 20.01 18.66
CA TRP A 152 23.56 21.18 17.95
C TRP A 152 24.29 22.12 18.89
N SER A 153 25.34 22.80 18.41
CA SER A 153 26.06 23.78 19.21
C SER A 153 26.70 24.84 18.34
N THR A 154 27.04 25.99 18.97
CA THR A 154 27.76 27.12 18.35
C THR A 154 29.28 27.08 18.61
N SER A 155 29.73 26.16 19.43
CA SER A 155 31.16 26.02 19.76
C SER A 155 31.54 24.53 19.86
N GLN A 156 32.82 24.22 19.49
CA GLN A 156 33.41 22.90 19.64
C GLN A 156 33.53 22.46 21.11
N THR A 157 33.60 23.40 22.04
CA THR A 157 33.78 23.15 23.47
C THR A 157 32.57 23.51 24.32
N ALA A 158 31.40 23.84 23.69
CA ALA A 158 30.17 24.06 24.41
C ALA A 158 29.60 22.74 24.92
N ASP A 159 29.02 22.79 26.11
CA ASP A 159 28.29 21.65 26.64
C ASP A 159 27.15 21.26 25.66
N LEU A 160 26.98 19.95 25.45
CA LEU A 160 26.00 19.41 24.51
C LEU A 160 24.81 18.83 25.24
N ARG A 161 23.63 19.12 24.69
CA ARG A 161 22.42 18.43 25.04
C ARG A 161 21.97 17.59 23.85
N PHE A 162 22.05 16.29 24.01
CA PHE A 162 21.59 15.33 23.01
C PHE A 162 20.09 15.13 23.11
N HIS A 163 19.45 15.10 21.96
CA HIS A 163 18.03 14.78 21.79
C HIS A 163 17.91 13.39 21.16
N ASN A 164 17.08 12.54 21.74
CA ASN A 164 16.77 11.25 21.16
C ASN A 164 15.97 11.42 19.87
N MET A 165 16.33 10.68 18.84
CA MET A 165 15.77 10.85 17.50
C MET A 165 14.64 9.88 17.17
N LEU A 166 14.61 8.69 17.78
CA LEU A 166 13.64 7.66 17.48
C LEU A 166 12.43 7.71 18.42
N SER A 167 11.37 7.07 18.00
CA SER A 167 10.24 6.64 18.81
C SER A 167 10.40 5.16 19.16
N LEU A 168 9.97 4.76 20.34
CA LEU A 168 9.96 3.37 20.77
C LEU A 168 8.53 2.89 20.99
N ILE A 169 8.24 1.66 20.54
CA ILE A 169 7.06 0.90 20.95
C ILE A 169 7.52 -0.15 21.94
N ARG A 170 6.95 -0.15 23.14
CA ARG A 170 7.19 -1.17 24.17
C ARG A 170 5.98 -2.09 24.25
N PHE A 171 6.22 -3.38 24.33
CA PHE A 171 5.17 -4.39 24.54
C PHE A 171 5.72 -5.59 25.32
N ARG A 172 4.79 -6.33 25.91
CA ARG A 172 5.03 -7.60 26.60
C ARG A 172 4.11 -8.64 25.99
N MET A 173 4.49 -9.90 26.03
CA MET A 173 3.67 -10.98 25.48
C MET A 173 3.45 -12.05 26.52
N ASP A 174 2.27 -12.70 26.49
CA ASP A 174 1.94 -13.90 27.23
C ASP A 174 1.17 -14.91 26.36
N GLY A 175 0.89 -16.10 26.91
CA GLY A 175 0.32 -17.23 26.20
C GLY A 175 1.36 -18.27 25.80
N ALA A 176 0.92 -19.49 25.53
CA ALA A 176 1.80 -20.63 25.23
C ALA A 176 2.54 -20.46 23.89
N CYS A 177 1.93 -19.75 22.91
CA CYS A 177 2.54 -19.47 21.62
C CYS A 177 3.86 -18.68 21.69
N VAL A 178 4.12 -17.93 22.79
CA VAL A 178 5.36 -17.17 22.93
C VAL A 178 6.60 -18.07 22.93
N SER A 179 6.47 -19.32 23.37
CA SER A 179 7.60 -20.26 23.47
C SER A 179 8.17 -20.71 22.11
N SER A 180 7.36 -20.66 21.05
CA SER A 180 7.76 -21.01 19.67
C SER A 180 7.84 -19.79 18.74
N LEU A 181 7.61 -18.58 19.28
CA LEU A 181 7.63 -17.35 18.50
C LEU A 181 9.04 -17.01 17.99
N GLU A 182 9.19 -16.79 16.69
CA GLU A 182 10.46 -16.42 16.06
C GLU A 182 10.54 -14.94 15.69
N THR A 183 9.42 -14.35 15.20
CA THR A 183 9.40 -12.96 14.77
C THR A 183 8.17 -12.20 15.24
N VAL A 184 8.37 -10.91 15.49
CA VAL A 184 7.30 -9.92 15.72
C VAL A 184 7.49 -8.78 14.73
N THR A 185 6.55 -8.61 13.79
CA THR A 185 6.59 -7.54 12.79
C THR A 185 5.54 -6.49 13.14
N PHE A 186 5.96 -5.25 13.28
CA PHE A 186 5.08 -4.08 13.38
C PHE A 186 4.92 -3.46 11.99
N ASP A 187 3.69 -3.32 11.49
CA ASP A 187 3.35 -2.66 10.24
C ASP A 187 2.60 -1.35 10.54
N ALA A 188 3.25 -0.25 10.24
CA ALA A 188 2.75 1.10 10.45
C ALA A 188 1.86 1.62 9.32
N GLY A 189 1.79 0.90 8.17
CA GLY A 189 1.14 1.40 6.95
C GLY A 189 1.78 2.65 6.34
N THR A 190 2.79 3.23 6.99
CA THR A 190 3.59 4.38 6.52
C THR A 190 5.06 4.13 6.79
N THR A 191 5.96 4.87 6.11
CA THR A 191 7.42 4.68 6.27
C THR A 191 7.87 4.99 7.69
N VAL A 192 8.47 4.01 8.37
CA VAL A 192 9.00 4.09 9.75
C VAL A 192 10.44 3.60 9.90
N ALA A 193 11.02 3.02 8.87
CA ALA A 193 12.40 2.55 8.83
C ALA A 193 13.07 2.92 7.50
N GLY A 194 14.39 2.95 7.47
CA GLY A 194 15.21 3.34 6.33
C GLY A 194 16.24 4.42 6.68
N ASP A 195 16.92 4.94 5.66
CA ASP A 195 17.86 6.07 5.83
C ASP A 195 17.05 7.36 6.08
N ALA A 196 17.03 7.83 7.33
CA ALA A 196 16.34 9.05 7.74
C ALA A 196 17.32 10.25 7.83
N SER A 197 16.82 11.44 7.52
CA SER A 197 17.55 12.70 7.66
C SER A 197 17.36 13.28 9.05
N VAL A 198 18.43 13.68 9.70
CA VAL A 198 18.43 14.38 10.99
C VAL A 198 19.05 15.76 10.81
N TYR A 199 18.34 16.79 11.21
CA TYR A 199 18.75 18.19 11.10
C TYR A 199 18.09 19.04 12.18
N PHE A 200 18.52 20.30 12.31
CA PHE A 200 17.98 21.24 13.30
C PHE A 200 17.29 22.42 12.60
N VAL A 201 16.16 22.85 13.14
CA VAL A 201 15.40 24.03 12.72
C VAL A 201 15.22 24.88 13.97
N ASP A 202 15.78 26.09 13.99
CA ASP A 202 15.74 26.99 15.14
C ASP A 202 16.23 26.33 16.46
N GLY A 203 17.23 25.44 16.35
CA GLY A 203 17.77 24.70 17.48
C GLY A 203 17.03 23.40 17.84
N GLU A 204 15.83 23.18 17.27
CA GLU A 204 15.03 21.98 17.51
C GLU A 204 15.38 20.85 16.54
N PRO A 205 15.56 19.61 17.02
CA PRO A 205 15.91 18.47 16.18
C PRO A 205 14.71 17.93 15.41
N VAL A 206 14.93 17.65 14.13
CA VAL A 206 13.97 17.04 13.23
C VAL A 206 14.56 15.75 12.65
N ILE A 207 13.75 14.71 12.56
CA ILE A 207 14.05 13.47 11.83
C ILE A 207 12.92 13.16 10.87
N ASP A 208 13.23 12.93 9.60
CA ASP A 208 12.23 12.61 8.58
C ASP A 208 12.82 11.83 7.38
N PHE A 209 11.94 11.49 6.44
CA PHE A 209 12.26 10.88 5.14
C PHE A 209 12.14 11.86 3.98
N SER A 210 12.15 13.18 4.21
CA SER A 210 11.94 14.22 3.19
C SER A 210 12.99 14.20 2.08
N LYS A 211 14.13 13.55 2.29
CA LYS A 211 15.20 13.39 1.31
C LYS A 211 15.32 11.95 0.83
N SER A 212 15.36 11.77 -0.48
CA SER A 212 15.76 10.50 -1.10
C SER A 212 17.23 10.57 -1.51
N TRP A 213 17.94 9.47 -1.32
CA TRP A 213 19.37 9.35 -1.57
C TRP A 213 19.63 8.35 -2.68
N SER A 214 20.40 8.73 -3.68
CA SER A 214 20.88 7.79 -4.72
C SER A 214 21.77 6.67 -4.14
N ASN A 215 22.28 6.85 -2.92
CA ASN A 215 23.17 5.92 -2.22
C ASN A 215 22.56 5.50 -0.86
N ALA A 216 21.25 5.30 -0.79
CA ALA A 216 20.59 4.77 0.40
C ALA A 216 21.18 3.39 0.73
N THR A 217 21.57 3.18 1.99
CA THR A 217 22.11 1.91 2.49
C THR A 217 21.04 1.04 3.10
N VAL A 218 19.97 1.66 3.64
CA VAL A 218 18.81 0.98 4.21
C VAL A 218 17.57 1.41 3.42
N PRO A 219 16.88 0.47 2.74
CA PRO A 219 15.64 0.77 2.03
C PRO A 219 14.56 1.29 2.98
N ARG A 220 13.68 2.12 2.46
CA ARG A 220 12.48 2.56 3.20
C ARG A 220 11.55 1.38 3.41
N SER A 221 10.99 1.27 4.62
CA SER A 221 10.04 0.24 4.98
C SER A 221 8.90 0.81 5.82
N THR A 222 7.70 0.28 5.61
CA THR A 222 6.52 0.51 6.47
C THR A 222 6.50 -0.46 7.64
N THR A 223 7.34 -1.48 7.63
CA THR A 223 7.41 -2.53 8.64
C THR A 223 8.74 -2.54 9.36
N VAL A 224 8.71 -2.95 10.64
CA VAL A 224 9.91 -3.31 11.41
C VAL A 224 9.69 -4.65 12.08
N THR A 225 10.64 -5.57 11.88
CA THR A 225 10.60 -6.93 12.40
C THR A 225 11.63 -7.11 13.51
N LEU A 226 11.19 -7.56 14.68
CA LEU A 226 12.06 -8.12 15.72
C LEU A 226 12.23 -9.61 15.50
N THR A 227 13.49 -10.07 15.51
CA THR A 227 13.80 -11.52 15.50
C THR A 227 14.15 -11.97 16.92
N GLY A 228 13.53 -13.05 17.38
CA GLY A 228 13.71 -13.62 18.71
C GLY A 228 15.14 -14.08 19.06
N PRO A 229 15.34 -14.70 20.22
CA PRO A 229 14.31 -15.42 20.98
C PRO A 229 13.45 -14.51 21.85
N PHE A 230 12.19 -14.94 22.08
CA PHE A 230 11.25 -14.26 22.96
C PHE A 230 10.95 -15.08 24.23
N THR A 231 10.61 -14.37 25.30
CA THR A 231 10.24 -14.97 26.59
C THR A 231 8.96 -14.31 27.10
N ALA A 232 7.99 -15.11 27.49
CA ALA A 232 6.74 -14.61 28.05
C ALA A 232 6.99 -13.72 29.29
N GLY A 233 6.23 -12.64 29.40
CA GLY A 233 6.32 -11.70 30.51
C GLY A 233 7.50 -10.73 30.48
N GLN A 234 8.39 -10.80 29.48
CA GLN A 234 9.47 -9.84 29.27
C GLN A 234 9.01 -8.67 28.39
N ASP A 235 9.53 -7.47 28.69
CA ASP A 235 9.34 -6.30 27.83
C ASP A 235 10.28 -6.36 26.63
N TYR A 236 9.78 -5.94 25.46
CA TYR A 236 10.53 -5.78 24.22
C TYR A 236 10.22 -4.42 23.62
N CYS A 237 11.20 -3.84 22.91
CA CYS A 237 11.03 -2.55 22.26
C CYS A 237 11.38 -2.61 20.77
N ILE A 238 10.57 -1.92 19.95
CA ILE A 238 10.83 -1.65 18.55
C ILE A 238 11.22 -0.18 18.42
N ALA A 239 12.33 0.10 17.74
CA ALA A 239 12.79 1.45 17.47
C ALA A 239 12.38 1.89 16.05
N LEU A 240 11.77 3.07 15.92
CA LEU A 240 11.13 3.54 14.70
C LEU A 240 11.43 5.02 14.47
N VAL A 241 11.43 5.46 13.21
CA VAL A 241 11.34 6.89 12.90
C VAL A 241 9.93 7.38 13.30
N PRO A 242 9.82 8.54 13.99
CA PRO A 242 8.53 9.11 14.37
C PRO A 242 7.58 9.25 13.19
N ALA A 243 6.31 8.90 13.37
CA ALA A 243 5.31 8.93 12.33
C ALA A 243 3.89 9.07 12.89
N ALA A 244 2.98 9.59 12.09
CA ALA A 244 1.54 9.50 12.34
C ALA A 244 0.96 8.29 11.61
N LEU A 245 0.13 7.51 12.30
CA LEU A 245 -0.55 6.33 11.82
C LEU A 245 -2.07 6.56 11.89
N PRO A 246 -2.65 7.30 10.95
CA PRO A 246 -4.07 7.66 11.02
C PRO A 246 -5.00 6.46 10.88
N ALA A 247 -4.59 5.40 10.17
CA ALA A 247 -5.34 4.17 9.97
C ALA A 247 -4.99 3.08 11.01
N GLY A 248 -4.28 3.44 12.09
CA GLY A 248 -3.82 2.47 13.08
C GLY A 248 -2.59 1.69 12.64
N PHE A 249 -2.47 0.44 13.10
CA PHE A 249 -1.29 -0.41 12.85
C PHE A 249 -1.64 -1.89 13.00
N ASN A 250 -0.73 -2.75 12.52
CA ASN A 250 -0.79 -4.19 12.71
C ASN A 250 0.47 -4.72 13.40
N MET A 251 0.31 -5.82 14.12
CA MET A 251 1.41 -6.62 14.64
C MET A 251 1.24 -8.08 14.23
N PHE A 252 2.25 -8.62 13.60
CA PHE A 252 2.30 -10.02 13.16
C PHE A 252 3.25 -10.77 14.07
N PHE A 253 2.78 -11.88 14.61
CA PHE A 253 3.54 -12.80 15.45
C PHE A 253 3.68 -14.11 14.69
N ARG A 254 4.91 -14.56 14.40
CA ARG A 254 5.15 -15.75 13.59
C ARG A 254 6.08 -16.74 14.27
N ASP A 255 5.76 -18.02 14.11
CA ASP A 255 6.64 -19.12 14.50
C ASP A 255 7.54 -19.58 13.36
N GLY A 256 8.41 -20.59 13.61
CA GLY A 256 9.30 -21.17 12.60
C GLY A 256 8.61 -22.07 11.57
N GLU A 257 7.37 -22.42 11.77
CA GLU A 257 6.56 -23.21 10.85
C GLU A 257 5.74 -22.34 9.89
N GLY A 258 5.74 -21.00 10.12
CA GLY A 258 5.01 -20.03 9.32
C GLY A 258 3.60 -19.72 9.83
N ASN A 259 3.19 -20.28 10.95
CA ASN A 259 1.93 -19.91 11.58
C ASN A 259 1.98 -18.46 12.04
N THR A 260 0.88 -17.74 11.90
CA THR A 260 0.82 -16.30 12.15
C THR A 260 -0.39 -15.93 13.00
N ILE A 261 -0.16 -15.19 14.09
CA ILE A 261 -1.19 -14.49 14.84
C ILE A 261 -1.09 -13.01 14.49
N VAL A 262 -2.23 -12.37 14.23
CA VAL A 262 -2.30 -10.94 13.92
C VAL A 262 -3.07 -10.21 15.01
N LYS A 263 -2.52 -9.06 15.43
CA LYS A 263 -3.23 -8.10 16.29
C LYS A 263 -3.34 -6.79 15.54
N HIS A 264 -4.56 -6.34 15.34
CA HIS A 264 -4.89 -5.11 14.63
C HIS A 264 -5.38 -4.03 15.58
N SER A 265 -5.07 -2.78 15.28
CA SER A 265 -5.66 -1.62 15.93
C SER A 265 -6.00 -0.57 14.87
N ALA A 266 -7.28 -0.28 14.67
CA ALA A 266 -7.76 0.80 13.80
C ALA A 266 -7.63 2.18 14.44
N LYS A 267 -7.25 2.26 15.74
CA LYS A 267 -7.12 3.52 16.45
C LYS A 267 -5.93 4.31 15.93
N ALA A 268 -6.18 5.55 15.49
CA ALA A 268 -5.11 6.45 15.10
C ALA A 268 -4.06 6.60 16.22
N LEU A 269 -2.80 6.51 15.85
CA LEU A 269 -1.66 6.59 16.75
C LEU A 269 -0.64 7.60 16.20
N THR A 270 0.01 8.35 17.09
CA THR A 270 1.15 9.18 16.74
C THR A 270 2.38 8.73 17.51
N LEU A 271 3.39 8.27 16.79
CA LEU A 271 4.69 7.91 17.32
C LEU A 271 5.55 9.18 17.38
N ASN A 272 5.69 9.73 18.56
CA ASN A 272 6.43 10.97 18.76
C ASN A 272 7.92 10.68 19.01
N ARG A 273 8.79 11.59 18.54
CA ARG A 273 10.22 11.59 18.82
C ARG A 273 10.45 11.54 20.32
N SER A 274 11.45 10.74 20.74
CA SER A 274 11.85 10.59 22.15
C SER A 274 10.76 10.08 23.10
N ARG A 275 9.76 9.39 22.59
CA ARG A 275 8.68 8.81 23.40
C ARG A 275 8.62 7.30 23.28
N ILE A 276 8.23 6.67 24.39
CA ILE A 276 7.90 5.26 24.46
C ILE A 276 6.39 5.15 24.44
N THR A 277 5.86 4.49 23.41
CA THR A 277 4.45 4.13 23.35
C THR A 277 4.30 2.73 23.90
N ASP A 278 3.59 2.58 25.01
CA ASP A 278 3.41 1.31 25.69
C ASP A 278 2.12 0.62 25.24
N PHE A 279 2.27 -0.54 24.62
CA PHE A 279 1.13 -1.38 24.19
C PHE A 279 0.68 -2.36 25.30
N GLY A 280 1.37 -2.38 26.44
CA GLY A 280 1.05 -3.29 27.54
C GLY A 280 1.33 -4.75 27.20
N THR A 281 0.50 -5.65 27.72
CA THR A 281 0.63 -7.10 27.50
C THR A 281 -0.26 -7.52 26.33
N ILE A 282 0.32 -8.19 25.34
CA ILE A 282 -0.34 -8.75 24.17
C ILE A 282 -0.50 -10.26 24.42
N HIS A 283 -1.74 -10.72 24.51
CA HIS A 283 -2.05 -12.12 24.66
C HIS A 283 -2.07 -12.83 23.31
N LEU A 284 -1.20 -13.86 23.13
CA LEU A 284 -1.08 -14.62 21.88
C LEU A 284 -1.91 -15.91 21.86
N GLY A 285 -2.53 -16.28 23.00
CA GLY A 285 -3.29 -17.52 23.12
C GLY A 285 -2.41 -18.74 23.37
N ASP A 286 -3.04 -19.91 23.42
CA ASP A 286 -2.42 -21.19 23.75
C ASP A 286 -2.20 -22.08 22.51
N SER A 287 -2.74 -21.70 21.35
CA SER A 287 -2.55 -22.37 20.06
C SER A 287 -2.38 -21.36 18.92
N TRP A 288 -1.70 -21.79 17.84
CA TRP A 288 -1.56 -21.03 16.61
C TRP A 288 -2.79 -21.16 15.69
N GLU A 289 -3.76 -21.97 16.06
CA GLU A 289 -5.01 -22.10 15.31
C GLU A 289 -5.89 -20.87 15.56
N ILE A 290 -6.29 -20.20 14.48
CA ILE A 290 -7.25 -19.11 14.54
C ILE A 290 -8.64 -19.74 14.74
N GLU A 291 -9.16 -19.68 15.97
CA GLU A 291 -10.54 -20.04 16.26
C GLU A 291 -11.46 -18.95 15.68
N ASN A 292 -12.22 -19.34 14.69
CA ASN A 292 -13.26 -18.60 13.98
C ASN A 292 -12.77 -17.84 12.73
N PRO A 293 -13.04 -18.36 11.53
CA PRO A 293 -12.63 -17.70 10.29
C PRO A 293 -13.54 -16.47 10.06
N GLU A 294 -13.02 -15.30 10.36
CA GLU A 294 -13.51 -14.05 9.77
C GLU A 294 -13.40 -14.13 8.23
N VAL A 295 -12.50 -14.97 7.73
CA VAL A 295 -12.25 -15.24 6.31
C VAL A 295 -12.67 -16.67 5.95
N ILE A 296 -13.65 -16.79 5.06
CA ILE A 296 -14.17 -18.07 4.58
C ILE A 296 -13.65 -18.32 3.16
N GLU A 297 -12.92 -19.39 2.91
CA GLU A 297 -12.61 -19.84 1.55
C GLU A 297 -13.86 -20.48 0.93
N TYR A 298 -14.61 -19.69 0.15
CA TYR A 298 -15.87 -20.13 -0.48
C TYR A 298 -15.63 -20.90 -1.78
N VAL A 299 -14.67 -20.48 -2.58
CA VAL A 299 -14.27 -21.16 -3.80
C VAL A 299 -12.78 -21.46 -3.73
N GLN A 300 -12.43 -22.74 -3.92
CA GLN A 300 -11.06 -23.20 -3.95
C GLN A 300 -10.58 -23.37 -5.40
N GLN A 301 -9.44 -22.78 -5.73
CA GLN A 301 -8.80 -22.92 -7.03
C GLN A 301 -8.32 -24.36 -7.27
N LYS A 302 -8.54 -24.85 -8.50
CA LYS A 302 -8.14 -26.22 -8.93
C LYS A 302 -7.11 -26.21 -10.05
N LYS A 303 -6.91 -25.09 -10.75
CA LYS A 303 -6.04 -24.95 -11.92
C LYS A 303 -5.15 -23.73 -11.80
N GLY A 304 -4.02 -23.75 -12.48
CA GLY A 304 -3.01 -22.71 -12.47
C GLY A 304 -1.90 -22.99 -11.45
N SER A 305 -0.74 -22.41 -11.68
CA SER A 305 0.46 -22.55 -10.85
C SER A 305 0.57 -21.48 -9.77
N ARG A 306 -0.27 -20.44 -9.84
CA ARG A 306 -0.33 -19.31 -8.92
C ARG A 306 -1.78 -19.10 -8.47
N LYS A 307 -1.98 -18.68 -7.23
CA LYS A 307 -3.31 -18.34 -6.71
C LYS A 307 -3.86 -17.06 -7.36
N ASN A 308 -5.06 -17.15 -7.88
CA ASN A 308 -5.81 -16.01 -8.43
C ASN A 308 -6.95 -15.67 -7.49
N ILE A 309 -6.71 -14.67 -6.64
CA ILE A 309 -7.47 -14.41 -5.42
C ILE A 309 -8.49 -13.30 -5.64
N ILE A 310 -9.72 -13.57 -5.23
CA ILE A 310 -10.80 -12.63 -5.08
C ILE A 310 -11.15 -12.54 -3.59
N ALA A 311 -11.29 -11.32 -3.05
CA ALA A 311 -11.78 -11.07 -1.70
C ALA A 311 -13.03 -10.20 -1.73
N LEU A 312 -14.13 -10.70 -1.15
CA LEU A 312 -15.35 -9.94 -0.90
C LEU A 312 -15.37 -9.55 0.58
N LEU A 313 -15.41 -8.25 0.87
CA LEU A 313 -15.35 -7.70 2.21
C LEU A 313 -16.69 -7.07 2.59
N ALA A 314 -17.12 -7.28 3.84
CA ALA A 314 -18.31 -6.64 4.41
C ALA A 314 -18.00 -5.20 4.85
N ASP A 315 -18.80 -4.20 4.43
CA ASP A 315 -18.70 -2.85 4.98
C ASP A 315 -20.08 -2.30 5.33
N GLY A 316 -20.21 -1.70 6.52
CA GLY A 316 -21.51 -1.28 7.07
C GLY A 316 -22.44 -2.42 7.45
N PHE A 317 -21.94 -3.65 7.61
CA PHE A 317 -22.64 -4.76 8.25
C PHE A 317 -22.22 -4.80 9.72
N VAL A 318 -23.17 -4.68 10.63
CA VAL A 318 -22.94 -4.90 12.06
C VAL A 318 -22.84 -6.40 12.36
N GLU A 319 -22.42 -6.79 13.56
CA GLU A 319 -22.19 -8.21 13.91
C GLU A 319 -23.39 -9.09 13.61
N GLU A 320 -24.61 -8.59 13.90
CA GLU A 320 -25.85 -9.31 13.69
C GLU A 320 -26.19 -9.48 12.19
N ASP A 321 -25.61 -8.67 11.32
CA ASP A 321 -25.84 -8.69 9.86
C ASP A 321 -24.80 -9.52 9.09
N LEU A 322 -23.78 -10.07 9.73
CA LEU A 322 -22.69 -10.80 9.05
C LEU A 322 -23.18 -12.08 8.35
N ASP A 323 -24.21 -12.73 8.85
CA ASP A 323 -24.82 -13.88 8.16
C ASP A 323 -25.55 -13.45 6.87
N LEU A 324 -26.15 -12.26 6.87
CA LEU A 324 -26.72 -11.65 5.66
C LEU A 324 -25.62 -11.34 4.65
N PHE A 325 -24.51 -10.73 5.08
CA PHE A 325 -23.35 -10.50 4.20
C PHE A 325 -22.89 -11.80 3.55
N GLU A 326 -22.75 -12.87 4.31
CA GLU A 326 -22.29 -14.17 3.77
C GLU A 326 -23.21 -14.68 2.67
N VAL A 327 -24.53 -14.61 2.86
CA VAL A 327 -25.53 -14.98 1.85
C VAL A 327 -25.41 -14.12 0.60
N LEU A 328 -25.23 -12.80 0.76
CA LEU A 328 -25.08 -11.86 -0.36
C LEU A 328 -23.76 -12.08 -1.12
N ALA A 329 -22.66 -12.28 -0.41
CA ALA A 329 -21.36 -12.53 -1.00
C ALA A 329 -21.31 -13.86 -1.79
N LYS A 330 -21.94 -14.91 -1.27
CA LYS A 330 -22.15 -16.16 -2.00
C LYS A 330 -23.00 -15.94 -3.25
N SER A 331 -24.11 -15.19 -3.14
CA SER A 331 -24.97 -14.87 -4.27
C SER A 331 -24.24 -14.08 -5.36
N ALA A 332 -23.42 -13.09 -5.00
CA ALA A 332 -22.59 -12.32 -5.93
C ALA A 332 -21.57 -13.21 -6.65
N THR A 333 -20.89 -14.06 -5.87
CA THR A 333 -19.88 -15.00 -6.38
C THR A 333 -20.50 -16.01 -7.35
N ASP A 334 -21.62 -16.62 -6.98
CA ASP A 334 -22.32 -17.59 -7.84
C ASP A 334 -22.86 -16.93 -9.10
N TYR A 335 -23.32 -15.69 -9.01
CA TYR A 335 -23.76 -14.92 -10.17
C TYR A 335 -22.60 -14.61 -11.11
N LEU A 336 -21.43 -14.18 -10.61
CA LEU A 336 -20.23 -13.99 -11.41
C LEU A 336 -19.88 -15.26 -12.19
N PHE A 337 -19.86 -16.40 -11.50
CA PHE A 337 -19.55 -17.70 -12.10
C PHE A 337 -20.71 -18.34 -12.88
N SER A 338 -21.83 -17.65 -13.03
CA SER A 338 -22.90 -18.02 -13.96
C SER A 338 -22.75 -17.37 -15.34
N VAL A 339 -21.91 -16.32 -15.45
CA VAL A 339 -21.72 -15.52 -16.66
C VAL A 339 -20.36 -15.80 -17.30
N GLU A 340 -20.33 -15.95 -18.63
CA GLU A 340 -19.06 -16.13 -19.36
C GLU A 340 -18.26 -14.81 -19.44
N PRO A 341 -16.93 -14.90 -19.31
CA PRO A 341 -16.11 -16.12 -19.33
C PRO A 341 -15.86 -16.69 -17.93
N TYR A 342 -16.29 -16.05 -16.87
CA TYR A 342 -16.02 -16.49 -15.48
C TYR A 342 -16.54 -17.90 -15.22
N LYS A 343 -17.68 -18.26 -15.83
CA LYS A 343 -18.28 -19.58 -15.71
C LYS A 343 -17.35 -20.71 -16.17
N SER A 344 -16.82 -20.61 -17.39
CA SER A 344 -15.92 -21.63 -17.98
C SER A 344 -14.54 -21.66 -17.35
N TYR A 345 -14.16 -20.59 -16.62
CA TYR A 345 -12.85 -20.45 -15.97
C TYR A 345 -12.94 -20.44 -14.44
N LYS A 346 -14.05 -20.85 -13.83
CA LYS A 346 -14.26 -20.86 -12.37
C LYS A 346 -13.15 -21.61 -11.61
N ASP A 347 -12.63 -22.71 -12.16
CA ASP A 347 -11.57 -23.53 -11.55
C ASP A 347 -10.23 -22.79 -11.36
N TYR A 348 -10.06 -21.60 -11.94
CA TYR A 348 -8.87 -20.76 -11.81
C TYR A 348 -8.94 -19.74 -10.68
N PHE A 349 -9.93 -19.81 -9.79
CA PHE A 349 -10.15 -18.80 -8.76
C PHE A 349 -10.14 -19.40 -7.35
N THR A 350 -9.52 -18.66 -6.43
CA THR A 350 -9.80 -18.73 -5.00
C THR A 350 -10.64 -17.52 -4.61
N VAL A 351 -11.75 -17.73 -3.90
CA VAL A 351 -12.62 -16.64 -3.44
C VAL A 351 -12.77 -16.70 -1.92
N TYR A 352 -12.37 -15.61 -1.28
CA TYR A 352 -12.55 -15.39 0.14
C TYR A 352 -13.73 -14.46 0.42
N LEU A 353 -14.56 -14.85 1.39
CA LEU A 353 -15.62 -14.01 1.97
C LEU A 353 -15.11 -13.53 3.33
N CYS A 354 -14.96 -12.22 3.49
CA CYS A 354 -14.39 -11.61 4.68
C CYS A 354 -15.49 -10.97 5.52
N ARG A 355 -15.84 -11.62 6.64
CA ARG A 355 -16.90 -11.24 7.57
C ARG A 355 -16.38 -10.18 8.55
N VAL A 356 -16.44 -8.93 8.13
CA VAL A 356 -15.91 -7.80 8.92
C VAL A 356 -17.07 -7.03 9.53
N ALA A 357 -17.18 -7.05 10.86
CA ALA A 357 -18.19 -6.27 11.55
C ALA A 357 -17.86 -4.77 11.56
N SER A 358 -18.81 -3.95 11.19
CA SER A 358 -18.80 -2.50 11.40
C SER A 358 -19.48 -2.14 12.71
N ASN A 359 -19.13 -1.01 13.32
CA ASN A 359 -19.80 -0.53 14.54
C ASN A 359 -21.19 0.03 14.23
N GLU A 360 -21.38 0.59 13.02
CA GLU A 360 -22.65 1.14 12.55
C GLU A 360 -23.02 0.60 11.16
N SER A 361 -24.31 0.47 10.90
CA SER A 361 -24.81 -0.02 9.62
C SER A 361 -24.84 1.08 8.55
N GLY A 362 -24.53 0.69 7.31
CA GLY A 362 -24.60 1.56 6.14
C GLY A 362 -23.31 2.32 5.84
N GLY A 363 -23.42 3.36 5.02
CA GLY A 363 -22.31 4.21 4.60
C GLY A 363 -22.54 5.69 4.90
N GLY A 364 -21.44 6.43 5.08
CA GLY A 364 -21.45 7.87 5.37
C GLY A 364 -21.84 8.73 4.16
N ILE A 365 -21.92 10.05 4.36
CA ILE A 365 -22.14 11.04 3.30
C ILE A 365 -21.07 12.12 3.39
N THR A 366 -20.54 12.53 2.24
CA THR A 366 -19.63 13.68 2.11
C THR A 366 -20.26 14.80 1.28
N ASP A 367 -19.84 16.04 1.51
CA ASP A 367 -20.18 17.17 0.65
C ASP A 367 -19.32 17.21 -0.64
N GLY A 368 -19.59 18.15 -1.53
CA GLY A 368 -18.84 18.35 -2.78
C GLY A 368 -17.33 18.69 -2.57
N ASN A 369 -16.91 19.01 -1.36
CA ASN A 369 -15.52 19.21 -0.97
C ASN A 369 -14.90 17.98 -0.27
N LYS A 370 -15.61 16.84 -0.27
CA LYS A 370 -15.23 15.60 0.41
C LYS A 370 -15.21 15.69 1.96
N ASN A 371 -15.81 16.71 2.57
CA ASN A 371 -15.97 16.77 4.02
C ASN A 371 -17.11 15.84 4.45
N ILE A 372 -16.89 15.07 5.51
CA ILE A 372 -17.91 14.18 6.06
C ILE A 372 -19.02 15.00 6.69
N ILE A 373 -20.25 14.89 6.17
CA ILE A 373 -21.45 15.57 6.69
C ILE A 373 -22.39 14.63 7.44
N THR A 374 -22.36 13.33 7.10
CA THR A 374 -23.04 12.27 7.87
C THR A 374 -22.00 11.20 8.14
N PRO A 375 -21.38 11.17 9.32
CA PRO A 375 -20.46 10.11 9.68
C PRO A 375 -21.22 8.81 9.94
N VAL A 376 -20.62 7.70 9.55
CA VAL A 376 -21.01 6.33 9.91
C VAL A 376 -19.73 5.59 10.26
N ASP A 377 -19.73 4.91 11.41
CA ASP A 377 -18.57 4.15 11.89
C ASP A 377 -18.59 2.74 11.27
N ASN A 378 -18.43 2.69 9.95
CA ASN A 378 -18.22 1.48 9.20
C ASN A 378 -16.72 1.16 9.04
N TYR A 379 -16.37 -0.10 8.85
CA TYR A 379 -14.99 -0.58 8.98
C TYR A 379 -14.05 -0.03 7.90
N PHE A 380 -14.49 -0.03 6.63
CA PHE A 380 -13.68 0.42 5.50
C PHE A 380 -13.98 1.85 5.05
N GLY A 381 -14.84 2.55 5.74
CA GLY A 381 -15.12 3.96 5.51
C GLY A 381 -15.90 4.26 4.25
N SER A 382 -16.77 3.38 3.79
CA SER A 382 -17.62 3.64 2.60
C SER A 382 -18.52 4.84 2.78
N ARG A 383 -18.51 5.76 1.80
CA ARG A 383 -19.23 7.03 1.81
C ARG A 383 -19.70 7.41 0.42
N TRP A 384 -20.79 8.17 0.36
CA TRP A 384 -21.35 8.75 -0.87
C TRP A 384 -21.14 10.25 -0.91
N GLY A 385 -20.89 10.82 -2.10
CA GLY A 385 -20.99 12.26 -2.33
C GLY A 385 -22.47 12.69 -2.36
N THR A 386 -22.75 13.94 -1.92
CA THR A 386 -24.11 14.50 -1.97
C THR A 386 -24.61 14.76 -3.38
N ASP A 387 -23.70 15.03 -4.31
CA ASP A 387 -24.03 15.53 -5.66
C ASP A 387 -24.04 14.42 -6.71
N SER A 388 -23.64 13.21 -6.37
CA SER A 388 -23.56 12.10 -7.33
C SER A 388 -23.69 10.74 -6.63
N TYR A 389 -24.60 9.92 -7.12
CA TYR A 389 -24.75 8.52 -6.70
C TYR A 389 -23.54 7.64 -7.11
N SER A 390 -22.69 8.15 -8.00
CA SER A 390 -21.48 7.50 -8.46
C SER A 390 -20.20 8.01 -7.81
N ASP A 391 -20.29 9.01 -6.93
CA ASP A 391 -19.15 9.53 -6.18
C ASP A 391 -19.08 8.81 -4.82
N MET A 392 -18.58 7.58 -4.84
CA MET A 392 -18.37 6.77 -3.66
C MET A 392 -16.88 6.69 -3.34
N THR A 393 -16.54 6.67 -2.08
CA THR A 393 -15.16 6.51 -1.60
C THR A 393 -15.11 5.52 -0.44
N ALA A 394 -13.95 4.88 -0.24
CA ALA A 394 -13.63 4.09 0.93
C ALA A 394 -12.16 4.34 1.35
N ASP A 395 -11.79 3.89 2.54
CA ASP A 395 -10.41 4.00 3.00
C ASP A 395 -9.55 2.87 2.41
N ALA A 396 -8.83 3.20 1.34
CA ALA A 396 -7.94 2.27 0.66
C ALA A 396 -6.83 1.74 1.58
N GLY A 397 -6.33 2.55 2.52
CA GLY A 397 -5.32 2.14 3.49
C GLY A 397 -5.83 1.05 4.42
N THR A 398 -7.04 1.20 4.94
CA THR A 398 -7.70 0.21 5.79
C THR A 398 -7.96 -1.10 5.03
N ILE A 399 -8.43 -1.02 3.76
CA ILE A 399 -8.63 -2.21 2.91
C ILE A 399 -7.30 -2.94 2.70
N GLN A 400 -6.24 -2.23 2.32
CA GLN A 400 -4.91 -2.84 2.11
C GLN A 400 -4.37 -3.46 3.39
N SER A 401 -4.56 -2.80 4.52
CA SER A 401 -4.17 -3.31 5.83
C SER A 401 -4.90 -4.61 6.15
N TYR A 402 -6.23 -4.63 5.95
CA TYR A 402 -7.04 -5.83 6.16
C TYR A 402 -6.57 -7.01 5.28
N LEU A 403 -6.35 -6.78 3.99
CA LEU A 403 -5.85 -7.83 3.08
C LEU A 403 -4.52 -8.41 3.55
N ARG A 404 -3.59 -7.57 4.03
CA ARG A 404 -2.29 -8.00 4.54
C ARG A 404 -2.38 -8.85 5.81
N THR A 405 -3.42 -8.66 6.58
CA THR A 405 -3.57 -9.28 7.91
C THR A 405 -4.46 -10.52 7.91
N HIS A 406 -5.26 -10.75 6.86
CA HIS A 406 -6.30 -11.78 6.87
C HIS A 406 -6.27 -12.74 5.69
N ILE A 407 -5.66 -12.36 4.55
CA ILE A 407 -5.61 -13.26 3.39
C ILE A 407 -4.43 -14.24 3.53
N PRO A 408 -4.68 -15.56 3.53
CA PRO A 408 -3.66 -16.57 3.83
C PRO A 408 -2.40 -16.47 2.97
N GLU A 409 -2.52 -16.28 1.65
CA GLU A 409 -1.38 -16.22 0.73
C GLU A 409 -0.54 -14.94 0.91
N ILE A 410 -1.13 -13.89 1.47
CA ILE A 410 -0.39 -12.67 1.82
C ILE A 410 0.31 -12.87 3.16
N LEU A 411 -0.36 -13.48 4.12
CA LEU A 411 0.22 -13.82 5.43
C LEU A 411 1.42 -14.75 5.30
N SER A 412 1.35 -15.75 4.41
CA SER A 412 2.47 -16.66 4.13
C SER A 412 3.62 -16.01 3.36
N GLY A 413 3.39 -14.82 2.78
CA GLY A 413 4.36 -14.13 1.93
C GLY A 413 4.46 -14.66 0.51
N GLU A 414 3.56 -15.57 0.10
CA GLU A 414 3.51 -16.09 -1.27
C GLU A 414 3.09 -15.02 -2.28
N GLN A 415 2.21 -14.10 -1.86
CA GLN A 415 1.66 -13.03 -2.72
C GLN A 415 1.56 -11.70 -1.95
N GLY A 416 1.42 -10.60 -2.71
CA GLY A 416 1.17 -9.27 -2.15
C GLY A 416 -0.31 -8.88 -2.23
N TYR A 417 -0.74 -7.87 -1.48
CA TYR A 417 -2.13 -7.37 -1.52
C TYR A 417 -2.54 -6.90 -2.92
N THR A 418 -1.59 -6.49 -3.77
CA THR A 418 -1.84 -6.10 -5.17
C THR A 418 -2.26 -7.26 -6.06
N ASP A 419 -2.04 -8.48 -5.62
CA ASP A 419 -2.46 -9.69 -6.34
C ASP A 419 -3.93 -10.03 -6.09
N VAL A 420 -4.54 -9.49 -5.04
CA VAL A 420 -5.94 -9.71 -4.67
C VAL A 420 -6.85 -8.69 -5.36
N VAL A 421 -7.86 -9.17 -6.09
CA VAL A 421 -8.92 -8.31 -6.62
C VAL A 421 -10.05 -8.25 -5.61
N THR A 422 -10.41 -7.04 -5.18
CA THR A 422 -11.25 -6.83 -3.99
C THR A 422 -12.60 -6.25 -4.37
N ALA A 423 -13.66 -6.67 -3.67
CA ALA A 423 -14.97 -6.02 -3.69
C ALA A 423 -15.43 -5.71 -2.26
N LEU A 424 -15.89 -4.49 -2.02
CA LEU A 424 -16.65 -4.13 -0.84
C LEU A 424 -18.15 -4.30 -1.16
N LEU A 425 -18.83 -5.18 -0.44
CA LEU A 425 -20.29 -5.19 -0.40
C LEU A 425 -20.74 -4.29 0.75
N ILE A 426 -21.60 -3.33 0.44
CA ILE A 426 -21.99 -2.29 1.40
C ILE A 426 -23.43 -2.51 1.81
N ASN A 427 -23.70 -2.53 3.13
CA ASN A 427 -25.04 -2.64 3.70
C ASN A 427 -25.77 -1.29 3.61
N ASP A 428 -26.15 -0.90 2.41
CA ASP A 428 -26.80 0.39 2.16
C ASP A 428 -27.89 0.28 1.10
N GLU A 429 -28.95 1.08 1.25
CA GLU A 429 -30.08 1.12 0.33
C GLU A 429 -29.90 2.09 -0.84
N ARG A 430 -28.89 2.94 -0.77
CA ARG A 430 -28.59 3.90 -1.84
C ARG A 430 -28.01 3.16 -3.04
N TYR A 431 -28.46 3.57 -4.22
CA TYR A 431 -27.84 3.09 -5.45
C TYR A 431 -26.44 3.65 -5.60
N GLY A 432 -25.56 2.82 -6.13
CA GLY A 432 -24.22 3.19 -6.49
C GLY A 432 -23.44 1.97 -6.97
N GLY A 433 -22.26 2.21 -7.38
CA GLY A 433 -21.24 1.25 -7.73
C GLY A 433 -20.10 2.03 -8.33
N ILE A 434 -18.89 1.66 -7.99
CA ILE A 434 -17.68 2.29 -8.49
C ILE A 434 -16.50 1.31 -8.38
N CYS A 435 -15.55 1.44 -9.28
CA CYS A 435 -14.28 0.74 -9.18
C CYS A 435 -13.13 1.74 -9.09
N HIS A 436 -12.29 1.59 -8.07
CA HIS A 436 -11.05 2.33 -7.90
C HIS A 436 -9.88 1.49 -8.43
N ASN A 437 -9.08 2.08 -9.32
CA ASN A 437 -7.87 1.46 -9.86
C ASN A 437 -6.65 2.29 -9.50
N TYR A 438 -5.60 1.61 -9.05
CA TYR A 438 -4.35 2.24 -8.60
C TYR A 438 -3.20 1.90 -9.56
N GLY A 439 -2.27 2.82 -9.69
CA GLY A 439 -1.07 2.65 -10.50
C GLY A 439 -0.20 1.44 -10.10
N SER A 440 -0.36 0.94 -8.87
CA SER A 440 0.26 -0.30 -8.39
C SER A 440 -0.29 -1.58 -9.05
N GLY A 441 -1.37 -1.48 -9.83
CA GLY A 441 -2.09 -2.63 -10.39
C GLY A 441 -3.17 -3.21 -9.48
N TRP A 442 -3.35 -2.69 -8.27
CA TRP A 442 -4.44 -3.06 -7.39
C TRP A 442 -5.74 -2.37 -7.77
N ALA A 443 -6.88 -3.00 -7.48
CA ALA A 443 -8.20 -2.44 -7.66
C ALA A 443 -9.18 -2.99 -6.64
N PHE A 444 -10.16 -2.16 -6.26
CA PHE A 444 -11.32 -2.61 -5.54
C PHE A 444 -12.61 -1.97 -6.07
N ALA A 445 -13.70 -2.73 -6.04
CA ALA A 445 -15.03 -2.28 -6.41
C ALA A 445 -15.87 -2.08 -5.14
N GLN A 446 -16.75 -1.07 -5.14
CA GLN A 446 -17.73 -0.81 -4.08
C GLN A 446 -19.13 -1.02 -4.61
N ILE A 447 -19.91 -1.90 -3.98
CA ILE A 447 -21.24 -2.28 -4.45
C ILE A 447 -22.21 -2.33 -3.26
N PRO A 448 -23.18 -1.40 -3.16
CA PRO A 448 -24.30 -1.53 -2.25
C PRO A 448 -25.29 -2.58 -2.76
N TYR A 449 -25.83 -3.39 -1.86
CA TYR A 449 -26.72 -4.50 -2.27
C TYR A 449 -28.20 -4.14 -2.29
N GLN A 450 -28.61 -3.11 -1.57
CA GLN A 450 -30.02 -2.72 -1.49
C GLN A 450 -30.33 -1.58 -2.45
N HIS A 451 -30.82 -1.92 -3.65
CA HIS A 451 -31.36 -0.91 -4.55
C HIS A 451 -32.84 -0.73 -4.30
N ARG A 452 -33.22 0.14 -3.39
CA ARG A 452 -34.59 0.65 -3.38
C ARG A 452 -34.66 1.80 -4.38
N GLY A 453 -35.28 1.51 -5.53
CA GLY A 453 -35.44 2.36 -6.66
C GLY A 453 -35.60 3.85 -6.38
N GLY A 454 -34.53 4.58 -6.54
CA GLY A 454 -34.58 5.99 -6.84
C GLY A 454 -34.83 6.13 -8.34
N ALA A 455 -35.88 6.77 -8.73
CA ALA A 455 -36.21 7.04 -10.13
C ALA A 455 -35.15 7.98 -10.75
N MET A 456 -34.03 7.43 -11.20
CA MET A 456 -33.20 8.13 -12.16
C MET A 456 -33.58 7.67 -13.56
N SER A 457 -34.29 8.54 -14.26
CA SER A 457 -34.55 8.42 -15.68
C SER A 457 -33.30 8.64 -16.51
N TRP A 458 -32.36 7.71 -16.41
CA TRP A 458 -31.32 7.64 -17.43
C TRP A 458 -31.90 6.88 -18.59
N SER A 459 -32.19 7.61 -19.63
CA SER A 459 -32.52 6.99 -20.89
C SER A 459 -31.34 6.12 -21.31
N PHE A 460 -31.58 4.82 -21.46
CA PHE A 460 -30.80 3.93 -22.31
C PHE A 460 -30.34 4.71 -23.55
N PRO A 461 -29.16 4.43 -24.14
CA PRO A 461 -28.65 5.28 -25.18
C PRO A 461 -29.75 5.61 -26.18
N LYS A 462 -30.13 6.89 -26.20
CA LYS A 462 -31.17 7.41 -27.09
C LYS A 462 -30.89 7.06 -28.55
N TYR A 463 -29.63 6.74 -28.86
CA TYR A 463 -29.15 6.42 -30.19
C TYR A 463 -28.41 5.10 -30.22
N GLN A 464 -28.68 4.29 -31.24
CA GLN A 464 -27.99 3.06 -31.55
C GLN A 464 -27.46 3.09 -32.98
N ALA A 465 -26.38 2.39 -33.27
CA ALA A 465 -25.91 2.21 -34.65
C ALA A 465 -27.00 1.55 -35.49
N VAL A 466 -27.28 2.10 -36.69
CA VAL A 466 -28.21 1.53 -37.65
C VAL A 466 -27.75 0.17 -38.13
N ASN A 467 -26.47 0.07 -38.46
CA ASN A 467 -25.83 -1.19 -38.78
C ASN A 467 -25.31 -1.82 -37.46
N GLU A 468 -25.69 -3.04 -37.15
CA GLU A 468 -25.24 -3.75 -35.95
C GLU A 468 -23.76 -4.17 -35.98
N ARG A 469 -23.09 -4.07 -37.13
CA ARG A 469 -21.70 -4.47 -37.34
C ARG A 469 -20.70 -3.32 -37.28
N ASP A 470 -21.16 -2.13 -37.66
CA ASP A 470 -20.33 -0.91 -37.70
C ASP A 470 -21.21 0.35 -37.67
N ASN A 471 -20.59 1.52 -37.76
CA ASN A 471 -21.29 2.81 -37.76
C ASN A 471 -21.47 3.40 -39.18
N SER A 472 -21.23 2.63 -40.23
CA SER A 472 -21.20 3.13 -41.61
C SER A 472 -22.53 3.76 -42.05
N GLN A 473 -23.64 3.37 -41.42
CA GLN A 473 -24.97 3.90 -41.69
C GLN A 473 -25.46 4.91 -40.64
N GLY A 474 -24.57 5.33 -39.72
CA GLY A 474 -24.91 6.28 -38.68
C GLY A 474 -25.72 5.69 -37.53
N TYR A 475 -26.41 6.57 -36.81
CA TYR A 475 -27.19 6.24 -35.59
C TYR A 475 -28.67 6.55 -35.81
N ARG A 476 -29.52 5.73 -35.22
CA ARG A 476 -30.95 5.96 -35.09
C ARG A 476 -31.35 6.12 -33.64
N GLU A 477 -32.46 6.79 -33.40
CA GLU A 477 -33.09 6.83 -32.09
C GLU A 477 -33.64 5.44 -31.71
N THR A 478 -33.42 5.01 -30.48
CA THR A 478 -34.00 3.77 -29.94
C THR A 478 -35.47 3.98 -29.62
N THR A 479 -36.31 2.97 -29.88
CA THR A 479 -37.71 2.98 -29.50
C THR A 479 -37.88 2.77 -27.99
N ASP A 480 -39.04 3.19 -27.46
CA ASP A 480 -39.38 2.96 -26.05
C ASP A 480 -39.41 1.47 -25.72
N ALA A 481 -39.91 0.63 -26.66
CA ALA A 481 -39.94 -0.82 -26.48
C ALA A 481 -38.53 -1.44 -26.38
N GLU A 482 -37.56 -0.94 -27.16
CA GLU A 482 -36.17 -1.38 -27.09
C GLU A 482 -35.53 -0.95 -25.75
N ARG A 483 -35.82 0.26 -25.31
CA ARG A 483 -35.35 0.76 -23.98
C ARG A 483 -35.94 -0.07 -22.84
N ASP A 484 -37.26 -0.38 -22.91
CA ASP A 484 -37.93 -1.22 -21.91
C ASP A 484 -37.42 -2.66 -21.88
N GLU A 485 -37.18 -3.29 -23.02
CA GLU A 485 -36.65 -4.65 -23.09
C GLU A 485 -35.23 -4.75 -22.47
N LEU A 486 -34.41 -3.77 -22.68
CA LEU A 486 -33.07 -3.71 -22.14
C LEU A 486 -33.04 -3.29 -20.67
N GLY A 487 -33.98 -2.43 -20.25
CA GLY A 487 -34.11 -1.95 -18.88
C GLY A 487 -34.48 -3.01 -17.85
N ARG A 488 -35.26 -3.98 -18.25
CA ARG A 488 -35.80 -5.03 -17.36
C ARG A 488 -34.75 -6.00 -16.82
N ASN A 489 -33.57 -6.10 -17.45
CA ASN A 489 -32.53 -7.06 -17.08
C ASN A 489 -31.37 -6.47 -16.28
N THR A 490 -31.33 -5.17 -16.08
CA THR A 490 -30.18 -4.48 -15.48
C THR A 490 -30.39 -4.00 -14.04
N GLY A 491 -31.62 -4.13 -13.51
CA GLY A 491 -32.00 -3.65 -12.17
C GLY A 491 -31.54 -4.51 -10.98
N ASP A 492 -30.93 -5.66 -11.21
CA ASP A 492 -30.38 -6.51 -10.15
C ASP A 492 -29.00 -5.97 -9.72
N TRP A 493 -28.79 -5.74 -8.42
CA TRP A 493 -27.53 -5.28 -7.86
C TRP A 493 -26.33 -6.18 -8.25
N ARG A 494 -26.57 -7.46 -8.53
CA ARG A 494 -25.52 -8.39 -8.99
C ARG A 494 -25.03 -8.04 -10.41
N ASN A 495 -25.86 -7.36 -11.21
CA ASN A 495 -25.43 -6.82 -12.51
C ASN A 495 -24.46 -5.64 -12.30
N THR A 496 -24.69 -4.80 -11.28
CA THR A 496 -23.72 -3.76 -10.88
C THR A 496 -22.44 -4.41 -10.37
N PHE A 497 -22.53 -5.47 -9.55
CA PHE A 497 -21.36 -6.24 -9.15
C PHE A 497 -20.58 -6.80 -10.34
N LEU A 498 -21.29 -7.36 -11.33
CA LEU A 498 -20.68 -7.90 -12.54
C LEU A 498 -19.95 -6.80 -13.33
N HIS A 499 -20.54 -5.60 -13.44
CA HIS A 499 -19.97 -4.44 -14.13
C HIS A 499 -18.73 -3.91 -13.38
N GLU A 500 -18.91 -3.53 -12.12
CA GLU A 500 -17.85 -2.89 -11.33
C GLU A 500 -16.72 -3.85 -10.97
N PHE A 501 -17.08 -5.03 -10.48
CA PHE A 501 -16.09 -6.02 -10.08
C PHE A 501 -15.61 -6.84 -11.28
N GLY A 502 -16.50 -7.49 -12.00
CA GLY A 502 -16.12 -8.36 -13.12
C GLY A 502 -15.52 -7.59 -14.30
N GLY A 503 -16.11 -6.46 -14.66
CA GLY A 503 -15.66 -5.61 -15.75
C GLY A 503 -14.45 -4.76 -15.39
N HIS A 504 -14.61 -3.85 -14.43
CA HIS A 504 -13.56 -2.87 -14.11
C HIS A 504 -12.46 -3.45 -13.22
N ALA A 505 -12.78 -3.94 -12.03
CA ALA A 505 -11.75 -4.35 -11.07
C ALA A 505 -10.97 -5.56 -11.55
N TYR A 506 -11.68 -6.60 -11.98
CA TYR A 506 -11.04 -7.81 -12.46
C TYR A 506 -10.62 -7.73 -13.93
N GLY A 507 -11.54 -7.38 -14.84
CA GLY A 507 -11.31 -7.37 -16.29
C GLY A 507 -10.46 -6.21 -16.79
N ARG A 508 -10.27 -5.15 -16.00
CA ARG A 508 -9.61 -3.91 -16.40
C ARG A 508 -10.24 -3.27 -17.63
N LEU A 509 -11.53 -3.40 -17.77
CA LEU A 509 -12.29 -2.87 -18.89
C LEU A 509 -12.69 -1.42 -18.60
N GLY A 510 -12.81 -0.61 -19.67
CA GLY A 510 -13.39 0.73 -19.63
C GLY A 510 -14.89 0.68 -19.93
N ASP A 511 -15.62 1.71 -19.47
CA ASP A 511 -17.03 1.91 -19.81
C ASP A 511 -17.25 2.05 -21.30
N GLU A 512 -18.25 1.37 -21.85
CA GLU A 512 -18.59 1.44 -23.25
C GLU A 512 -19.85 2.30 -23.51
N TYR A 513 -20.46 2.87 -22.47
CA TYR A 513 -21.61 3.77 -22.59
C TYR A 513 -21.18 5.22 -22.85
N TRP A 514 -22.17 6.04 -23.25
CA TRP A 514 -22.00 7.48 -23.40
C TRP A 514 -23.22 8.23 -22.83
N LYS A 515 -23.01 9.50 -22.46
CA LYS A 515 -24.07 10.39 -21.99
C LYS A 515 -24.48 11.34 -23.14
N THR A 516 -25.78 11.61 -23.28
CA THR A 516 -26.30 12.51 -24.31
C THR A 516 -25.76 13.95 -24.21
N SER A 517 -25.33 14.37 -23.02
CA SER A 517 -24.68 15.67 -22.80
C SER A 517 -23.28 15.79 -23.45
N TYR A 518 -22.63 14.68 -23.80
CA TYR A 518 -21.30 14.63 -24.41
C TYR A 518 -21.35 14.28 -25.90
N VAL A 519 -22.47 14.54 -26.58
CA VAL A 519 -22.69 14.20 -27.98
C VAL A 519 -22.16 15.27 -28.94
N GLN A 520 -21.58 16.38 -28.47
CA GLN A 520 -21.12 17.48 -29.31
C GLN A 520 -19.76 17.18 -29.96
N PRO A 521 -19.60 17.35 -31.30
CA PRO A 521 -18.38 17.01 -32.03
C PRO A 521 -17.14 17.82 -31.67
N GLY A 522 -17.23 18.87 -30.87
CA GLY A 522 -16.17 19.84 -30.64
C GLY A 522 -15.42 19.74 -29.30
N GLU A 523 -15.84 18.88 -28.36
CA GLU A 523 -15.37 18.96 -26.97
C GLU A 523 -14.20 18.04 -26.61
N ILE A 524 -13.74 17.16 -27.50
CA ILE A 524 -12.67 16.22 -27.18
C ILE A 524 -11.39 16.65 -27.90
N SER A 525 -10.51 17.31 -27.16
CA SER A 525 -9.24 17.86 -27.65
C SER A 525 -8.10 16.85 -27.78
N SER A 526 -8.23 15.60 -27.38
CA SER A 526 -7.19 14.58 -27.53
C SER A 526 -7.69 13.33 -28.27
N HIS A 527 -7.11 13.07 -29.43
CA HIS A 527 -7.38 11.89 -30.24
C HIS A 527 -6.56 10.66 -29.81
N SER A 528 -5.53 10.86 -29.00
CA SER A 528 -4.58 9.81 -28.61
C SER A 528 -4.89 9.30 -27.19
N TRP A 529 -5.97 8.55 -27.05
CA TRP A 529 -6.27 7.93 -25.78
C TRP A 529 -6.11 6.42 -25.89
N THR A 530 -4.94 5.94 -25.50
CA THR A 530 -4.67 4.52 -25.25
C THR A 530 -4.29 4.36 -23.80
N VAL A 531 -5.20 3.86 -22.99
CA VAL A 531 -4.89 3.51 -21.61
C VAL A 531 -4.64 2.01 -21.58
N PRO A 532 -3.46 1.55 -21.15
CA PRO A 532 -3.06 0.14 -21.22
C PRO A 532 -4.01 -0.85 -20.57
N TYR A 533 -4.85 -0.40 -19.66
CA TYR A 533 -5.82 -1.21 -18.93
C TYR A 533 -7.27 -1.03 -19.39
N ARG A 534 -7.53 -0.43 -20.55
CA ARG A 534 -8.86 -0.27 -21.15
C ARG A 534 -8.86 -0.76 -22.59
N LEU A 535 -8.24 -1.90 -22.83
CA LEU A 535 -8.05 -2.46 -24.17
C LEU A 535 -9.35 -2.88 -24.87
N ASN A 536 -10.50 -2.79 -24.21
CA ASN A 536 -11.81 -2.95 -24.85
C ASN A 536 -12.25 -1.71 -25.64
N LEU A 537 -11.53 -0.59 -25.51
CA LEU A 537 -11.80 0.68 -26.19
C LEU A 537 -10.56 1.19 -26.92
N THR A 538 -10.76 2.03 -27.93
CA THR A 538 -9.70 2.83 -28.54
C THR A 538 -10.18 4.24 -28.86
N GLY A 539 -9.26 5.20 -28.78
CA GLY A 539 -9.46 6.58 -29.25
C GLY A 539 -8.95 6.80 -30.69
N LEU A 540 -8.32 5.80 -31.30
CA LEU A 540 -7.68 5.90 -32.61
C LEU A 540 -8.49 5.09 -33.62
N TYR A 541 -9.11 5.78 -34.57
CA TYR A 541 -9.83 5.09 -35.66
C TYR A 541 -8.83 4.40 -36.60
N GLY A 542 -9.10 3.10 -36.85
CA GLY A 542 -8.22 2.25 -37.66
C GLY A 542 -7.12 1.55 -36.89
N GLU A 543 -6.99 1.83 -35.58
CA GLU A 543 -6.09 1.12 -34.66
C GLU A 543 -6.94 0.40 -33.58
N PHE A 544 -7.58 -0.69 -33.97
CA PHE A 544 -8.47 -1.42 -33.08
C PHE A 544 -7.72 -2.55 -32.36
N PRO A 545 -7.73 -2.60 -31.01
CA PRO A 545 -7.12 -3.73 -30.28
C PRO A 545 -7.67 -5.10 -30.67
N TRP A 546 -8.85 -5.15 -31.28
CA TRP A 546 -9.51 -6.36 -31.81
C TRP A 546 -9.40 -6.50 -33.34
N GLN A 547 -8.39 -5.85 -33.98
CA GLN A 547 -8.22 -5.85 -35.44
C GLN A 547 -8.11 -7.27 -36.00
N ASP A 548 -7.40 -8.17 -35.32
CA ASP A 548 -7.26 -9.55 -35.71
C ASP A 548 -8.61 -10.29 -35.87
N LEU A 549 -9.55 -9.97 -34.96
CA LEU A 549 -10.91 -10.53 -35.03
C LEU A 549 -11.71 -9.95 -36.21
N LEU A 550 -11.42 -8.73 -36.66
CA LEU A 550 -12.03 -8.13 -37.85
C LEU A 550 -11.46 -8.74 -39.13
N ASP A 551 -10.14 -8.88 -39.21
CA ASP A 551 -9.44 -9.36 -40.41
C ASP A 551 -9.75 -10.84 -40.70
N HIS A 552 -9.94 -11.67 -39.68
CA HIS A 552 -10.26 -13.08 -39.78
C HIS A 552 -11.73 -13.41 -39.43
N ARG A 553 -12.62 -12.44 -39.57
CA ARG A 553 -13.99 -12.53 -39.09
C ARG A 553 -14.75 -13.75 -39.61
N ASP A 554 -14.65 -14.05 -40.91
CA ASP A 554 -15.36 -15.20 -41.50
C ASP A 554 -14.91 -16.53 -40.93
N GLU A 555 -13.62 -16.65 -40.56
CA GLU A 555 -13.06 -17.82 -39.89
C GLU A 555 -13.62 -17.95 -38.47
N TRP A 556 -13.65 -16.85 -37.71
CA TRP A 556 -14.21 -16.86 -36.36
C TRP A 556 -15.69 -17.14 -36.32
N VAL A 557 -16.48 -16.57 -37.28
CA VAL A 557 -17.92 -16.80 -37.43
C VAL A 557 -18.19 -18.25 -37.81
N ALA A 558 -17.37 -18.89 -38.62
CA ALA A 558 -17.50 -20.30 -38.96
C ALA A 558 -17.33 -21.22 -37.74
N ARG A 559 -16.47 -20.81 -36.78
CA ARG A 559 -16.26 -21.55 -35.51
C ARG A 559 -17.32 -21.25 -34.46
N ASN A 560 -17.73 -19.97 -34.33
CA ASN A 560 -18.79 -19.55 -33.43
C ASN A 560 -19.63 -18.42 -34.10
N PRO A 561 -20.90 -18.68 -34.45
CA PRO A 561 -21.77 -17.71 -35.12
C PRO A 561 -21.97 -16.41 -34.34
N ASP A 562 -21.81 -16.40 -33.03
CA ASP A 562 -21.94 -15.21 -32.20
C ASP A 562 -20.87 -14.16 -32.50
N TYR A 563 -19.74 -14.55 -33.10
CA TYR A 563 -18.67 -13.62 -33.50
C TYR A 563 -19.08 -12.73 -34.68
N ALA A 564 -20.24 -12.99 -35.32
CA ALA A 564 -20.83 -12.08 -36.26
C ALA A 564 -21.18 -10.69 -35.66
N ARG A 565 -21.24 -10.57 -34.31
CA ARG A 565 -21.47 -9.33 -33.57
C ARG A 565 -20.26 -8.39 -33.55
N ILE A 566 -19.05 -8.93 -33.77
CA ILE A 566 -17.83 -8.15 -33.75
C ILE A 566 -17.84 -7.13 -34.90
N GLY A 567 -17.56 -5.89 -34.58
CA GLY A 567 -17.53 -4.78 -35.51
C GLY A 567 -16.80 -3.58 -34.92
N VAL A 568 -17.16 -2.39 -35.39
CA VAL A 568 -16.60 -1.10 -34.92
C VAL A 568 -17.76 -0.17 -34.61
N PHE A 569 -17.97 0.13 -33.34
CA PHE A 569 -19.08 0.93 -32.86
C PHE A 569 -18.59 2.17 -32.13
N HIS A 570 -19.25 3.31 -32.33
CA HIS A 570 -18.95 4.52 -31.58
C HIS A 570 -19.42 4.45 -30.12
N GLY A 571 -18.73 5.18 -29.26
CA GLY A 571 -19.11 5.44 -27.89
C GLY A 571 -18.32 4.64 -26.89
N GLY A 572 -18.00 5.31 -25.80
CA GLY A 572 -17.30 4.80 -24.64
C GLY A 572 -16.77 5.94 -23.78
N GLN A 573 -16.47 5.67 -22.51
CA GLN A 573 -15.98 6.67 -21.55
C GLN A 573 -16.81 7.95 -21.58
N VAL A 574 -18.12 7.78 -21.42
CA VAL A 574 -19.17 8.80 -21.44
C VAL A 574 -19.28 9.62 -22.74
N SER A 575 -18.40 9.41 -23.72
CA SER A 575 -18.38 10.15 -24.98
C SER A 575 -18.90 9.30 -26.16
N LEU A 576 -19.72 9.90 -27.01
CA LEU A 576 -20.17 9.25 -28.25
C LEU A 576 -19.08 9.29 -29.32
N TYR A 577 -18.32 10.37 -29.42
CA TYR A 577 -17.32 10.60 -30.46
C TYR A 577 -15.91 10.26 -30.03
N TYR A 578 -15.08 9.88 -31.00
CA TYR A 578 -13.65 9.56 -30.80
C TYR A 578 -13.39 8.44 -29.78
N ARG A 579 -14.36 7.53 -29.64
CA ARG A 579 -14.24 6.29 -28.89
C ARG A 579 -14.92 5.18 -29.66
N TRP A 580 -14.24 4.06 -29.76
CA TRP A 580 -14.74 2.89 -30.46
C TRP A 580 -14.66 1.66 -29.59
N ARG A 581 -15.62 0.77 -29.78
CA ARG A 581 -15.76 -0.52 -29.10
C ARG A 581 -16.07 -1.64 -30.08
N SER A 582 -15.90 -2.89 -29.64
CA SER A 582 -15.97 -4.07 -30.54
C SER A 582 -17.37 -4.59 -30.83
N GLU A 583 -18.35 -4.32 -29.96
CA GLU A 583 -19.73 -4.78 -30.13
C GLU A 583 -20.74 -3.70 -29.76
N LYS A 584 -21.97 -3.86 -30.23
CA LYS A 584 -23.06 -2.92 -30.01
C LYS A 584 -23.48 -2.85 -28.54
N THR A 585 -23.47 -4.00 -27.85
CA THR A 585 -23.95 -4.17 -26.48
C THR A 585 -23.01 -5.03 -25.67
N SER A 586 -22.90 -4.71 -24.37
CA SER A 586 -22.10 -5.48 -23.41
C SER A 586 -22.47 -5.11 -21.97
N CYS A 587 -21.95 -5.84 -20.99
CA CYS A 587 -22.01 -5.48 -19.57
C CYS A 587 -21.53 -4.06 -19.32
N MET A 588 -20.47 -3.62 -20.02
CA MET A 588 -19.85 -2.30 -19.85
C MET A 588 -20.67 -1.15 -20.48
N ILE A 589 -21.87 -1.44 -21.06
CA ILE A 589 -22.79 -0.44 -21.60
C ILE A 589 -24.01 -0.27 -20.70
N ASP A 590 -24.63 -1.39 -20.27
CA ASP A 590 -25.96 -1.38 -19.66
C ASP A 590 -26.15 -2.42 -18.55
N ASN A 591 -25.09 -2.85 -17.93
CA ASN A 591 -25.06 -3.81 -16.81
C ASN A 591 -25.70 -5.19 -17.12
N ARG A 592 -25.90 -5.55 -18.39
CA ARG A 592 -26.39 -6.88 -18.73
C ARG A 592 -25.39 -7.98 -18.40
N ALA A 593 -25.88 -9.17 -18.12
CA ALA A 593 -25.04 -10.34 -17.83
C ALA A 593 -24.36 -10.91 -19.10
N TYR A 594 -23.62 -10.06 -19.82
CA TYR A 594 -22.96 -10.39 -21.07
C TYR A 594 -21.71 -9.54 -21.28
N PHE A 595 -20.55 -10.15 -21.37
CA PHE A 595 -19.33 -9.51 -21.86
C PHE A 595 -19.17 -9.71 -23.37
N SER A 596 -18.81 -8.67 -24.12
CA SER A 596 -18.53 -8.79 -25.56
C SER A 596 -17.41 -9.79 -25.83
N THR A 597 -17.31 -10.30 -27.05
CA THR A 597 -16.30 -11.30 -27.42
C THR A 597 -14.90 -10.82 -27.08
N TRP A 598 -14.56 -9.56 -27.44
CA TRP A 598 -13.26 -9.00 -27.14
C TRP A 598 -13.04 -8.82 -25.62
N GLN A 599 -14.05 -8.40 -24.89
CA GLN A 599 -13.98 -8.33 -23.42
C GLN A 599 -13.74 -9.69 -22.80
N ARG A 600 -14.37 -10.76 -23.29
CA ARG A 600 -14.14 -12.13 -22.79
C ARG A 600 -12.71 -12.59 -23.04
N ILE A 601 -12.14 -12.29 -24.20
CA ILE A 601 -10.73 -12.57 -24.52
C ILE A 601 -9.82 -11.85 -23.53
N LEU A 602 -10.03 -10.57 -23.26
CA LEU A 602 -9.24 -9.77 -22.32
C LEU A 602 -9.33 -10.31 -20.89
N ILE A 603 -10.55 -10.65 -20.44
CA ILE A 603 -10.78 -11.24 -19.12
C ILE A 603 -10.04 -12.58 -19.00
N VAL A 604 -10.14 -13.47 -20.00
CA VAL A 604 -9.49 -14.79 -19.95
C VAL A 604 -7.97 -14.67 -19.98
N ARG A 605 -7.41 -13.75 -20.81
CA ARG A 605 -5.97 -13.45 -20.77
C ARG A 605 -5.52 -13.10 -19.36
N ARG A 606 -6.29 -12.25 -18.67
CA ARG A 606 -5.98 -11.85 -17.30
C ARG A 606 -6.18 -12.99 -16.29
N ILE A 607 -7.22 -13.82 -16.43
CA ILE A 607 -7.41 -14.99 -15.57
C ILE A 607 -6.19 -15.90 -15.63
N LEU A 608 -5.75 -16.25 -16.84
CA LEU A 608 -4.64 -17.15 -17.06
C LEU A 608 -3.31 -16.53 -16.60
N GLU A 609 -3.06 -15.25 -16.92
CA GLU A 609 -1.88 -14.53 -16.44
C GLU A 609 -1.77 -14.55 -14.91
N LYS A 610 -2.87 -14.20 -14.19
CA LYS A 610 -2.90 -14.22 -12.74
C LYS A 610 -2.73 -15.64 -12.17
N ALA A 611 -3.23 -16.64 -12.86
CA ALA A 611 -3.09 -18.04 -12.49
C ALA A 611 -1.73 -18.67 -12.91
N GLY A 612 -0.84 -17.88 -13.54
CA GLY A 612 0.48 -18.34 -13.99
C GLY A 612 0.45 -19.20 -15.23
N GLU A 613 -0.56 -19.04 -16.09
CA GLU A 613 -0.71 -19.74 -17.36
C GLU A 613 -0.70 -18.79 -18.56
N THR A 614 -0.49 -19.32 -19.76
CA THR A 614 -0.47 -18.56 -21.01
C THR A 614 -1.80 -18.70 -21.73
N PHE A 615 -2.30 -17.60 -22.31
CA PHE A 615 -3.50 -17.59 -23.13
C PHE A 615 -3.24 -18.26 -24.48
N ASP A 616 -4.17 -19.12 -24.88
CA ASP A 616 -4.21 -19.75 -26.20
C ASP A 616 -5.59 -19.50 -26.83
N MET A 617 -5.61 -18.98 -28.07
CA MET A 617 -6.84 -18.59 -28.72
C MET A 617 -7.71 -19.80 -29.14
N ASP A 618 -7.10 -20.89 -29.56
CA ASP A 618 -7.84 -22.10 -29.94
C ASP A 618 -8.50 -22.75 -28.72
N ALA A 619 -7.76 -22.87 -27.63
CA ALA A 619 -8.32 -23.34 -26.36
C ALA A 619 -9.42 -22.45 -25.79
N PHE A 620 -9.32 -21.12 -26.02
CA PHE A 620 -10.39 -20.19 -25.68
C PHE A 620 -11.64 -20.47 -26.53
N LEU A 621 -11.49 -20.57 -27.85
CA LEU A 621 -12.61 -20.79 -28.78
C LEU A 621 -13.37 -22.11 -28.52
N GLU A 622 -12.66 -23.13 -28.05
CA GLU A 622 -13.30 -24.41 -27.67
C GLU A 622 -14.25 -24.25 -26.46
N LYS A 623 -14.00 -23.28 -25.61
CA LYS A 623 -14.78 -23.03 -24.38
C LYS A 623 -15.79 -21.88 -24.53
N ASP A 624 -15.57 -20.96 -25.48
CA ASP A 624 -16.39 -19.76 -25.63
C ASP A 624 -17.69 -20.08 -26.37
N VAL A 625 -18.71 -20.44 -25.60
CA VAL A 625 -20.05 -20.84 -26.08
C VAL A 625 -21.11 -19.78 -25.76
N THR A 626 -20.72 -18.52 -25.64
CA THR A 626 -21.58 -17.49 -25.13
C THR A 626 -22.59 -16.99 -26.15
N VAL A 627 -23.83 -16.99 -25.73
CA VAL A 627 -24.95 -16.29 -26.38
C VAL A 627 -25.39 -15.17 -25.46
N ASP A 628 -25.67 -13.96 -26.02
CA ASP A 628 -26.31 -12.88 -25.25
C ASP A 628 -27.60 -13.41 -24.58
N PRO A 629 -27.69 -13.49 -23.25
CA PRO A 629 -28.84 -14.10 -22.57
C PRO A 629 -30.16 -13.35 -22.76
N VAL A 630 -30.11 -12.12 -23.24
CA VAL A 630 -31.29 -11.29 -23.54
C VAL A 630 -31.88 -11.65 -24.91
N ARG A 631 -31.10 -12.17 -25.82
CA ARG A 631 -31.59 -12.63 -27.13
C ARG A 631 -31.55 -14.16 -27.20
N PRO A 632 -32.70 -14.82 -27.28
CA PRO A 632 -32.73 -16.23 -27.61
C PRO A 632 -32.04 -16.44 -28.97
N SER A 633 -31.25 -17.52 -29.10
CA SER A 633 -30.62 -17.91 -30.36
C SER A 633 -31.62 -17.76 -31.54
N PRO A 634 -31.15 -17.30 -32.71
CA PRO A 634 -31.98 -17.30 -33.92
C PRO A 634 -32.65 -18.65 -34.20
N SER A 635 -32.00 -19.74 -33.79
CA SER A 635 -32.47 -21.12 -33.88
C SER A 635 -33.34 -21.58 -32.69
N ALA A 636 -33.56 -20.71 -31.68
CA ALA A 636 -34.32 -21.08 -30.49
C ALA A 636 -35.76 -21.43 -30.85
N SER A 637 -36.26 -22.51 -30.27
CA SER A 637 -37.65 -22.93 -30.41
C SER A 637 -38.60 -21.88 -29.79
N PRO A 638 -39.89 -21.87 -30.19
CA PRO A 638 -40.87 -20.99 -29.56
C PRO A 638 -40.95 -21.17 -28.04
N ALA A 639 -40.72 -22.39 -27.53
CA ALA A 639 -40.70 -22.67 -26.10
C ALA A 639 -39.48 -22.07 -25.40
N GLU A 640 -38.29 -22.07 -26.00
CA GLU A 640 -37.08 -21.42 -25.46
C GLU A 640 -37.24 -19.90 -25.48
N ARG A 641 -37.79 -19.32 -26.54
CA ARG A 641 -38.15 -17.89 -26.59
C ARG A 641 -39.16 -17.50 -25.53
N ALA A 642 -40.19 -18.34 -25.29
CA ALA A 642 -41.14 -18.11 -24.22
C ALA A 642 -40.52 -18.23 -22.83
N ARG A 643 -39.59 -19.19 -22.60
CA ARG A 643 -38.84 -19.32 -21.36
C ARG A 643 -37.89 -18.15 -21.13
N ALA A 644 -37.19 -17.67 -22.15
CA ALA A 644 -36.35 -16.49 -22.07
C ALA A 644 -37.17 -15.24 -21.71
N ARG A 645 -38.35 -15.06 -22.33
CA ARG A 645 -39.31 -14.01 -21.96
C ARG A 645 -39.84 -14.18 -20.53
N ALA A 646 -40.18 -15.39 -20.11
CA ALA A 646 -40.67 -15.65 -18.76
C ALA A 646 -39.58 -15.40 -17.70
N ARG A 647 -38.31 -15.71 -17.99
CA ARG A 647 -37.17 -15.35 -17.12
C ARG A 647 -36.95 -13.83 -17.05
N ALA A 648 -37.06 -13.13 -18.18
CA ALA A 648 -37.00 -11.68 -18.21
C ALA A 648 -38.15 -11.02 -17.39
N LEU A 649 -39.31 -11.64 -17.33
CA LEU A 649 -40.47 -11.18 -16.54
C LEU A 649 -40.36 -11.54 -15.05
N MET A 650 -39.50 -12.46 -14.66
CA MET A 650 -39.29 -12.84 -13.25
C MET A 650 -38.27 -11.96 -12.49
N VAL A 651 -37.57 -11.09 -13.18
CA VAL A 651 -36.76 -10.06 -12.55
C VAL A 651 -37.72 -8.95 -12.10
N PRO A 652 -37.68 -8.52 -10.81
CA PRO A 652 -38.51 -7.41 -10.35
C PRO A 652 -38.35 -6.20 -11.27
N GLU A 653 -39.44 -5.50 -11.57
CA GLU A 653 -39.39 -4.21 -12.27
C GLU A 653 -38.65 -3.21 -11.41
N MET A 654 -37.34 -3.13 -11.59
CA MET A 654 -36.52 -2.06 -11.03
C MET A 654 -36.21 -1.07 -12.14
N PRO A 655 -36.28 0.25 -11.88
CA PRO A 655 -35.91 1.24 -12.87
C PRO A 655 -34.43 1.05 -13.25
N MET A 656 -34.13 1.23 -14.54
CA MET A 656 -32.78 1.23 -15.05
C MET A 656 -32.00 2.35 -14.39
N LEU A 657 -30.97 1.97 -13.68
CA LEU A 657 -30.02 2.91 -13.12
C LEU A 657 -28.82 3.00 -14.08
N PRO A 658 -28.20 4.16 -14.25
CA PRO A 658 -27.03 4.27 -15.10
C PRO A 658 -25.91 3.39 -14.55
N PRO A 659 -25.06 2.83 -15.42
CA PRO A 659 -23.84 2.22 -14.95
C PRO A 659 -23.06 3.26 -14.14
N PRO A 660 -22.48 2.85 -13.03
CA PRO A 660 -21.66 3.73 -12.19
C PRO A 660 -20.44 4.27 -12.93
N VAL A 661 -19.93 5.38 -12.48
CA VAL A 661 -18.80 6.06 -13.10
C VAL A 661 -17.50 5.45 -12.60
N PHE A 662 -16.57 5.22 -13.51
CA PHE A 662 -15.21 4.81 -13.21
C PHE A 662 -14.34 6.04 -12.91
N HIS A 663 -13.71 6.07 -11.77
CA HIS A 663 -12.70 7.07 -11.42
C HIS A 663 -11.32 6.42 -11.42
N GLU A 664 -10.38 7.10 -12.09
CA GLU A 664 -8.95 6.83 -11.91
C GLU A 664 -8.45 7.72 -10.78
N ASP A 665 -7.88 7.11 -9.78
CA ASP A 665 -7.06 7.87 -8.82
C ASP A 665 -5.72 8.19 -9.49
N GLU A 666 -5.42 9.48 -9.67
CA GLU A 666 -4.16 10.00 -10.19
C GLU A 666 -2.96 9.68 -9.29
#